data_94449ad1a6e7940577b05954b6ae3bce
#
_entry.id   94449ad1a6e7940577b05954b6ae3bce
#
_cell.length_a   1.000
_cell.length_b   1.000
_cell.length_c   1.000
_cell.angle_alpha   90.00
_cell.angle_beta   90.00
_cell.angle_gamma   90.00
#
_symmetry.space_group_name_H-M   'P 1'
#
loop_
_entity.id
_entity.type
_entity.pdbx_description
1 polymer ?
#
loop_
_entity_poly.entity_id
_entity_poly.type
_entity_poly.pdbx_seq_one_letter_code
_entity_poly.pdbx_strand_id
1 'polypeptide(L)'
;MKNQTKVIVFICLTLLFIGASMAEATAWKLSRNLWSEEDEKVYSRFVEALCDSKYSNLNRFIKDSKANPLYGEEDKKFNLSPDCADLPYILRAYVAYKLRLPFSYTASISGKGGDQRYSKGNKPTSFKDQDYFSSPQNLFSQVTLINSGYFRMAADSEDSDHYPVKISKKSIVPGTVYYDPDGHVAVVAKVTEDGRVRVIDAHPDRTISKPWFGAKFTRGSKTNGGGFKKWRPIRYTSGGNTVRTRNHNISDYSADDQFQKSYSFRGRSGLGYHEYIRQALTDENRGADPVRDFAFMMQDLYEDISYRAVAVNIAIEKGIHLKPHPGSLPWNIYGTDGLWEEFSTPSRDARLKVAFREFYDRSRQMVIEQEQFGTSGARELAARLLQKYDELSGQLQITYVNSAGRKMTLSFADVNARLFDLSFDPYHSIEFRWGARGDELASAGDGETKRRFYESERRLRNQLERVYNQATPLNMGPETPVDVDIRGWLAGFLQGQRVDSSIVAINREVVAPVASESSESDAAPAPETVELPVAMASAVTPPSVETVESDAAYEVPDHEINEEPPEDALIYNQPKIAEKENQVAAETETLPKPQPQSVAEKAPTALMQAQEKTYESSAPPLVGDMGIWGPLYSIGDGFAAAISEPEKSFSSH
;
A
#
# COMPACT_ATOMS: atom_id res chain seq x y z
N MET A 1 72.84 27.03 -10.05
CA MET A 1 72.19 26.70 -8.79
C MET A 1 70.85 27.43 -8.53
N LYS A 2 70.65 28.71 -8.89
CA LYS A 2 69.37 29.41 -8.63
C LYS A 2 68.15 28.92 -9.43
N ASN A 3 68.31 28.23 -10.57
CA ASN A 3 67.18 27.74 -11.36
C ASN A 3 66.69 26.38 -10.94
N GLN A 4 67.53 25.54 -10.35
CA GLN A 4 67.10 24.21 -9.86
C GLN A 4 66.24 24.30 -8.58
N THR A 5 66.52 25.28 -7.71
CA THR A 5 65.74 25.49 -6.50
C THR A 5 64.30 25.96 -6.80
N LYS A 6 64.10 26.73 -7.87
CA LYS A 6 62.73 27.18 -8.29
C LYS A 6 61.93 26.05 -8.89
N VAL A 7 62.52 25.10 -9.58
CA VAL A 7 61.85 23.93 -10.15
C VAL A 7 61.44 22.97 -9.05
N ILE A 8 62.31 22.74 -8.06
CA ILE A 8 62.02 21.86 -6.92
C ILE A 8 60.90 22.45 -6.05
N VAL A 9 60.89 23.76 -5.79
CA VAL A 9 59.78 24.39 -5.03
C VAL A 9 58.47 24.37 -5.79
N PHE A 10 58.47 24.48 -7.11
CA PHE A 10 57.26 24.38 -7.94
C PHE A 10 56.72 22.97 -7.99
N ILE A 11 57.60 21.92 -8.07
CA ILE A 11 57.20 20.52 -8.01
C ILE A 11 56.69 20.13 -6.61
N CYS A 12 57.29 20.65 -5.54
CA CYS A 12 56.78 20.42 -4.17
C CYS A 12 55.45 21.15 -3.92
N LEU A 13 55.19 22.33 -4.47
CA LEU A 13 53.91 23.01 -4.39
C LEU A 13 52.82 22.29 -5.22
N THR A 14 53.16 21.80 -6.41
CA THR A 14 52.21 21.00 -7.21
C THR A 14 51.91 19.66 -6.57
N LEU A 15 52.86 18.99 -5.92
CA LEU A 15 52.62 17.77 -5.17
C LEU A 15 51.83 18.00 -3.86
N LEU A 16 51.92 19.17 -3.23
CA LEU A 16 51.11 19.57 -2.09
C LEU A 16 49.65 19.89 -2.50
N PHE A 17 49.42 20.30 -3.75
CA PHE A 17 48.03 20.49 -4.27
C PHE A 17 47.42 19.19 -4.82
N ILE A 18 48.18 18.18 -5.16
CA ILE A 18 47.67 16.83 -5.57
C ILE A 18 47.30 15.99 -4.36
N GLY A 19 47.74 16.38 -3.16
CA GLY A 19 47.36 15.76 -1.87
C GLY A 19 46.08 16.35 -1.22
N ALA A 20 45.39 17.26 -1.88
CA ALA A 20 44.01 17.56 -1.51
C ALA A 20 43.21 16.29 -1.83
N SER A 21 42.98 15.46 -0.80
CA SER A 21 42.04 14.34 -0.88
C SER A 21 40.83 14.86 -1.59
N MET A 22 40.54 14.34 -2.76
CA MET A 22 39.18 14.47 -3.33
C MET A 22 38.27 13.96 -2.23
N ALA A 23 37.64 14.85 -1.50
CA ALA A 23 36.56 14.47 -0.60
C ALA A 23 35.59 13.71 -1.48
N GLU A 24 35.54 12.39 -1.35
CA GLU A 24 34.57 11.58 -2.07
C GLU A 24 33.21 12.21 -1.84
N ALA A 25 32.58 12.61 -2.94
CA ALA A 25 31.27 13.25 -2.88
C ALA A 25 30.29 12.21 -2.35
N THR A 26 29.88 12.35 -1.10
CA THR A 26 28.85 11.52 -0.48
C THR A 26 27.51 12.26 -0.48
N ALA A 27 26.41 11.53 -0.60
CA ALA A 27 25.07 12.12 -0.51
C ALA A 27 24.89 12.91 0.80
N TRP A 28 25.42 12.38 1.92
CA TRP A 28 25.52 13.10 3.20
C TRP A 28 26.58 12.50 4.10
N LYS A 29 27.14 13.32 4.98
CA LYS A 29 28.05 12.87 6.03
C LYS A 29 27.25 12.24 7.17
N LEU A 30 27.70 11.10 7.67
CA LEU A 30 27.07 10.38 8.77
C LEU A 30 27.30 11.10 10.10
N SER A 31 26.26 11.19 10.93
CA SER A 31 26.34 11.59 12.34
C SER A 31 26.65 10.38 13.26
N ARG A 32 26.15 9.21 12.86
CA ARG A 32 26.28 7.92 13.56
C ARG A 32 26.40 6.79 12.54
N ASN A 33 26.94 5.68 12.97
CA ASN A 33 27.21 4.52 12.09
C ASN A 33 26.11 3.43 12.14
N LEU A 34 25.03 3.66 12.88
CA LEU A 34 23.88 2.74 13.01
C LEU A 34 22.62 3.54 13.37
N TRP A 35 21.46 2.91 13.19
CA TRP A 35 20.17 3.40 13.66
C TRP A 35 19.93 2.96 15.11
N SER A 36 19.50 3.89 15.95
CA SER A 36 19.02 3.60 17.31
C SER A 36 17.52 3.32 17.32
N GLU A 37 17.00 2.79 18.44
CA GLU A 37 15.55 2.65 18.63
C GLU A 37 14.80 3.99 18.54
N GLU A 38 15.42 5.09 18.98
CA GLU A 38 14.81 6.41 18.88
C GLU A 38 14.75 6.90 17.42
N ASP A 39 15.75 6.58 16.61
CA ASP A 39 15.71 6.87 15.17
C ASP A 39 14.60 6.08 14.46
N GLU A 40 14.40 4.81 14.83
CA GLU A 40 13.28 4.01 14.32
C GLU A 40 11.93 4.62 14.73
N LYS A 41 11.79 5.18 15.93
CA LYS A 41 10.59 5.91 16.33
C LYS A 41 10.39 7.20 15.52
N VAL A 42 11.47 7.92 15.20
CA VAL A 42 11.39 9.09 14.31
C VAL A 42 10.89 8.68 12.93
N TYR A 43 11.40 7.56 12.37
CA TYR A 43 10.91 7.01 11.12
C TYR A 43 9.43 6.63 11.19
N SER A 44 9.01 5.97 12.26
CA SER A 44 7.61 5.63 12.49
C SER A 44 6.71 6.86 12.52
N ARG A 45 7.08 7.90 13.31
CA ARG A 45 6.31 9.17 13.37
C ARG A 45 6.23 9.90 12.03
N PHE A 46 7.29 9.83 11.21
CA PHE A 46 7.27 10.41 9.87
C PHE A 46 6.28 9.69 8.94
N VAL A 47 6.23 8.35 8.99
CA VAL A 47 5.26 7.54 8.22
C VAL A 47 3.83 7.80 8.71
N GLU A 48 3.60 7.88 10.02
CA GLU A 48 2.30 8.26 10.60
C GLU A 48 1.86 9.65 10.13
N ALA A 49 2.76 10.64 10.16
CA ALA A 49 2.45 12.00 9.72
C ALA A 49 2.04 12.05 8.24
N LEU A 50 2.70 11.26 7.36
CA LEU A 50 2.27 11.14 5.97
C LEU A 50 0.86 10.53 5.88
N CYS A 51 0.55 9.50 6.67
CA CYS A 51 -0.77 8.89 6.71
C CYS A 51 -1.85 9.87 7.16
N ASP A 52 -1.56 10.65 8.21
CA ASP A 52 -2.52 11.60 8.79
C ASP A 52 -2.66 12.90 8.00
N SER A 53 -1.73 13.14 7.07
CA SER A 53 -1.78 14.32 6.22
C SER A 53 -2.93 14.24 5.20
N LYS A 54 -3.37 15.39 4.72
CA LYS A 54 -4.33 15.49 3.61
C LYS A 54 -3.75 15.10 2.23
N TYR A 55 -2.44 14.88 2.15
CA TYR A 55 -1.76 14.73 0.87
C TYR A 55 -1.89 13.31 0.29
N SER A 56 -2.23 13.26 -0.98
CA SER A 56 -2.15 12.07 -1.83
C SER A 56 -0.92 12.08 -2.74
N ASN A 57 0.07 12.95 -2.45
CA ASN A 57 1.31 13.08 -3.21
C ASN A 57 2.48 13.36 -2.26
N LEU A 58 3.56 12.57 -2.38
CA LEU A 58 4.71 12.67 -1.48
C LEU A 58 5.44 14.01 -1.59
N ASN A 59 5.59 14.55 -2.80
CA ASN A 59 6.25 15.85 -2.99
C ASN A 59 5.53 16.99 -2.25
N ARG A 60 4.20 16.98 -2.27
CA ARG A 60 3.42 18.00 -1.55
C ARG A 60 3.58 17.83 -0.04
N PHE A 61 3.58 16.60 0.44
CA PHE A 61 3.77 16.32 1.86
C PHE A 61 5.14 16.76 2.36
N ILE A 62 6.24 16.38 1.68
CA ILE A 62 7.59 16.72 2.16
C ILE A 62 7.88 18.22 2.15
N LYS A 63 7.22 18.98 1.26
CA LYS A 63 7.40 20.44 1.10
C LYS A 63 6.52 21.27 2.05
N ASP A 64 5.59 20.65 2.77
CA ASP A 64 4.74 21.33 3.75
C ASP A 64 5.35 21.25 5.15
N SER A 65 5.83 22.40 5.67
CA SER A 65 6.41 22.50 7.01
C SER A 65 5.44 22.21 8.16
N LYS A 66 4.13 22.21 7.90
CA LYS A 66 3.10 21.88 8.90
C LYS A 66 2.79 20.38 8.92
N ALA A 67 2.93 19.69 7.80
CA ALA A 67 2.63 18.28 7.68
C ALA A 67 3.86 17.39 7.90
N ASN A 68 5.02 17.80 7.39
CA ASN A 68 6.26 17.05 7.48
C ASN A 68 7.02 17.35 8.77
N PRO A 69 7.10 16.44 9.73
CA PRO A 69 7.81 16.67 11.00
C PRO A 69 9.33 16.81 10.85
N LEU A 70 9.89 16.46 9.68
CA LEU A 70 11.32 16.54 9.36
C LEU A 70 11.62 17.63 8.33
N TYR A 71 10.67 18.54 8.09
CA TYR A 71 10.82 19.60 7.08
C TYR A 71 12.10 20.41 7.27
N GLY A 72 12.76 20.74 6.15
CA GLY A 72 13.82 21.73 6.03
C GLY A 72 13.66 22.46 4.69
N GLU A 73 14.24 23.68 4.58
CA GLU A 73 14.12 24.50 3.36
C GLU A 73 14.67 23.81 2.11
N GLU A 74 15.60 22.86 2.28
CA GLU A 74 16.16 22.03 1.20
C GLU A 74 15.12 21.13 0.54
N ASP A 75 14.04 20.77 1.26
CA ASP A 75 12.99 19.86 0.77
C ASP A 75 12.22 20.45 -0.42
N LYS A 76 12.21 21.81 -0.53
CA LYS A 76 11.63 22.49 -1.69
C LYS A 76 12.29 22.10 -3.02
N LYS A 77 13.55 21.66 -2.97
CA LYS A 77 14.35 21.27 -4.14
C LYS A 77 14.19 19.81 -4.53
N PHE A 78 13.64 18.98 -3.64
CA PHE A 78 13.49 17.55 -3.93
C PHE A 78 12.30 17.27 -4.82
N ASN A 79 12.47 16.27 -5.69
CA ASN A 79 11.41 15.67 -6.46
C ASN A 79 11.31 14.17 -6.11
N LEU A 80 10.30 13.81 -5.31
CA LEU A 80 10.07 12.46 -4.81
C LEU A 80 8.71 11.97 -5.32
N SER A 81 8.71 11.19 -6.38
CA SER A 81 7.50 10.68 -7.02
C SER A 81 7.53 9.15 -7.10
N PRO A 82 7.36 8.45 -5.95
CA PRO A 82 7.42 7.00 -5.91
C PRO A 82 6.23 6.31 -6.57
N ASP A 83 6.47 5.07 -7.00
CA ASP A 83 5.45 4.03 -7.13
C ASP A 83 5.41 3.13 -5.88
N CYS A 84 4.73 1.98 -5.95
CA CYS A 84 4.53 1.13 -4.77
C CYS A 84 5.84 0.54 -4.22
N ALA A 85 6.76 0.13 -5.08
CA ALA A 85 7.95 -0.62 -4.67
C ALA A 85 9.07 0.30 -4.19
N ASP A 86 9.19 1.49 -4.74
CA ASP A 86 10.23 2.44 -4.34
C ASP A 86 9.80 3.33 -3.16
N LEU A 87 8.49 3.41 -2.87
CA LEU A 87 8.00 4.18 -1.73
C LEU A 87 8.71 3.87 -0.40
N PRO A 88 8.81 2.59 0.07
CA PRO A 88 9.54 2.29 1.31
C PRO A 88 10.98 2.76 1.30
N TYR A 89 11.67 2.60 0.16
CA TYR A 89 13.08 3.00 0.01
C TYR A 89 13.23 4.51 0.07
N ILE A 90 12.37 5.27 -0.60
CA ILE A 90 12.39 6.74 -0.57
C ILE A 90 12.10 7.24 0.84
N LEU A 91 11.08 6.72 1.53
CA LEU A 91 10.76 7.12 2.90
C LEU A 91 11.94 6.86 3.85
N ARG A 92 12.56 5.66 3.75
CA ARG A 92 13.72 5.30 4.57
C ARG A 92 14.94 6.14 4.26
N ALA A 93 15.25 6.35 2.97
CA ALA A 93 16.37 7.16 2.52
C ALA A 93 16.21 8.63 2.92
N TYR A 94 14.99 9.19 2.81
CA TYR A 94 14.70 10.55 3.21
C TYR A 94 14.95 10.76 4.72
N VAL A 95 14.42 9.87 5.57
CA VAL A 95 14.67 9.97 7.02
C VAL A 95 16.14 9.74 7.35
N ALA A 96 16.83 8.80 6.69
CA ALA A 96 18.27 8.60 6.82
C ALA A 96 19.05 9.88 6.51
N TYR A 97 18.71 10.56 5.42
CA TYR A 97 19.30 11.84 5.05
C TYR A 97 19.05 12.92 6.12
N LYS A 98 17.82 13.09 6.57
CA LYS A 98 17.46 14.13 7.56
C LYS A 98 18.16 13.92 8.91
N LEU A 99 18.34 12.66 9.31
CA LEU A 99 19.00 12.30 10.57
C LEU A 99 20.51 12.04 10.41
N ARG A 100 21.04 12.10 9.18
CA ARG A 100 22.45 11.79 8.88
C ARG A 100 22.85 10.39 9.29
N LEU A 101 22.01 9.39 9.00
CA LEU A 101 22.17 7.98 9.36
C LEU A 101 22.61 7.15 8.16
N PRO A 102 23.19 5.94 8.38
CA PRO A 102 23.54 5.04 7.29
C PRO A 102 22.31 4.62 6.50
N PHE A 103 22.46 4.59 5.19
CA PHE A 103 21.51 4.02 4.25
C PHE A 103 22.25 3.14 3.24
N SER A 104 21.80 1.91 3.11
CA SER A 104 22.30 0.95 2.14
C SER A 104 21.11 0.19 1.57
N TYR A 105 21.15 -0.10 0.28
CA TYR A 105 20.11 -0.84 -0.39
C TYR A 105 20.67 -1.80 -1.43
N THR A 106 19.89 -2.82 -1.74
CA THR A 106 20.19 -3.74 -2.86
C THR A 106 20.07 -2.97 -4.18
N ALA A 107 21.18 -2.83 -4.89
CA ALA A 107 21.24 -2.08 -6.14
C ALA A 107 20.93 -2.97 -7.36
N SER A 108 21.13 -4.28 -7.26
CA SER A 108 20.75 -5.25 -8.28
C SER A 108 20.38 -6.60 -7.68
N ILE A 109 19.52 -7.32 -8.39
CA ILE A 109 19.02 -8.64 -8.00
C ILE A 109 19.19 -9.62 -9.16
N SER A 110 19.30 -10.91 -8.84
CA SER A 110 19.18 -12.01 -9.79
C SER A 110 18.00 -12.91 -9.41
N GLY A 111 17.24 -13.37 -10.40
CA GLY A 111 16.11 -14.27 -10.23
C GLY A 111 16.15 -15.39 -11.26
N LYS A 112 15.44 -16.49 -11.01
CA LYS A 112 15.27 -17.57 -11.97
C LYS A 112 14.01 -17.33 -12.80
N GLY A 113 14.19 -17.21 -14.11
CA GLY A 113 13.13 -17.07 -15.10
C GLY A 113 12.58 -15.64 -15.24
N GLY A 114 12.32 -15.21 -16.45
CA GLY A 114 11.58 -14.04 -16.90
C GLY A 114 11.64 -12.78 -16.02
N ASP A 115 10.47 -12.23 -15.77
CA ASP A 115 10.30 -11.02 -14.97
C ASP A 115 10.60 -11.28 -13.48
N GLN A 116 11.58 -10.55 -12.94
CA GLN A 116 12.03 -10.68 -11.55
C GLN A 116 10.91 -10.37 -10.54
N ARG A 117 9.89 -9.59 -10.92
CA ARG A 117 8.73 -9.29 -10.07
C ARG A 117 7.92 -10.55 -9.75
N TYR A 118 7.99 -11.57 -10.61
CA TYR A 118 7.17 -12.80 -10.52
C TYR A 118 8.01 -14.09 -10.47
N SER A 119 9.31 -13.97 -10.27
CA SER A 119 10.24 -15.10 -10.11
C SER A 119 9.87 -16.00 -8.93
N LYS A 120 10.46 -17.18 -8.84
CA LYS A 120 10.32 -18.08 -7.67
C LYS A 120 11.01 -17.55 -6.41
N GLY A 121 11.82 -16.52 -6.53
CA GLY A 121 12.58 -15.85 -5.47
C GLY A 121 13.87 -15.29 -6.04
N ASN A 122 14.22 -14.08 -5.61
CA ASN A 122 15.42 -13.37 -6.06
C ASN A 122 16.51 -13.41 -5.00
N LYS A 123 17.73 -13.03 -5.40
CA LYS A 123 18.89 -12.83 -4.52
C LYS A 123 19.53 -11.49 -4.81
N PRO A 124 19.99 -10.74 -3.81
CA PRO A 124 20.81 -9.56 -4.02
C PRO A 124 22.12 -9.92 -4.72
N THR A 125 22.54 -9.09 -5.65
CA THR A 125 23.82 -9.27 -6.37
C THR A 125 24.77 -8.11 -6.18
N SER A 126 24.28 -6.93 -5.88
CA SER A 126 25.09 -5.77 -5.50
C SER A 126 24.34 -4.85 -4.55
N PHE A 127 25.09 -4.00 -3.85
CA PHE A 127 24.58 -3.03 -2.90
C PHE A 127 25.19 -1.66 -3.19
N LYS A 128 24.46 -0.60 -2.85
CA LYS A 128 24.94 0.77 -2.86
C LYS A 128 24.61 1.44 -1.54
N ASP A 129 25.55 2.20 -1.02
CA ASP A 129 25.44 2.98 0.19
C ASP A 129 25.27 4.47 -0.16
N GLN A 130 24.90 5.32 0.82
CA GLN A 130 24.80 6.76 0.63
C GLN A 130 26.10 7.40 0.09
N ASP A 131 27.26 6.80 0.32
CA ASP A 131 28.56 7.31 -0.14
C ASP A 131 28.81 7.09 -1.64
N TYR A 132 28.00 6.26 -2.29
CA TYR A 132 28.07 6.07 -3.74
C TYR A 132 27.56 7.29 -4.52
N PHE A 133 26.77 8.16 -3.89
CA PHE A 133 26.05 9.24 -4.57
C PHE A 133 26.62 10.61 -4.23
N SER A 134 26.65 11.52 -5.21
CA SER A 134 27.13 12.87 -5.04
C SER A 134 26.13 13.82 -4.35
N SER A 135 24.85 13.43 -4.25
CA SER A 135 23.80 14.22 -3.59
C SER A 135 22.63 13.35 -3.13
N PRO A 136 21.84 13.82 -2.17
CA PRO A 136 20.61 13.11 -1.76
C PRO A 136 19.64 12.91 -2.92
N GLN A 137 19.45 13.92 -3.81
CA GLN A 137 18.54 13.81 -4.94
C GLN A 137 18.98 12.70 -5.92
N ASN A 138 20.29 12.55 -6.16
CA ASN A 138 20.79 11.46 -7.02
C ASN A 138 20.52 10.09 -6.43
N LEU A 139 20.63 9.94 -5.10
CA LEU A 139 20.24 8.71 -4.41
C LEU A 139 18.74 8.46 -4.54
N PHE A 140 17.91 9.47 -4.27
CA PHE A 140 16.45 9.35 -4.38
C PHE A 140 16.03 8.95 -5.80
N SER A 141 16.62 9.56 -6.82
CA SER A 141 16.36 9.20 -8.23
C SER A 141 16.79 7.76 -8.57
N GLN A 142 17.81 7.23 -7.93
CA GLN A 142 18.24 5.83 -8.18
C GLN A 142 17.31 4.82 -7.49
N VAL A 143 16.80 5.13 -6.30
CA VAL A 143 15.88 4.22 -5.61
C VAL A 143 14.49 4.18 -6.24
N THR A 144 14.12 5.16 -7.08
CA THR A 144 12.87 5.10 -7.89
C THR A 144 12.94 4.08 -9.05
N LEU A 145 14.06 3.41 -9.24
CA LEU A 145 14.19 2.32 -10.21
C LEU A 145 13.95 0.93 -9.58
N ILE A 146 13.65 0.89 -8.29
CA ILE A 146 13.37 -0.34 -7.56
C ILE A 146 11.96 -0.81 -7.90
N ASN A 147 11.84 -2.08 -8.28
CA ASN A 147 10.55 -2.73 -8.49
C ASN A 147 10.25 -3.76 -7.40
N SER A 148 9.06 -4.33 -7.39
CA SER A 148 8.60 -5.28 -6.36
C SER A 148 9.44 -6.56 -6.29
N GLY A 149 10.23 -6.91 -7.31
CA GLY A 149 11.17 -8.02 -7.31
C GLY A 149 12.26 -7.90 -6.24
N TYR A 150 12.59 -6.68 -5.80
CA TYR A 150 13.57 -6.45 -4.73
C TYR A 150 13.08 -6.88 -3.34
N PHE A 151 11.78 -7.06 -3.18
CA PHE A 151 11.17 -7.61 -1.96
C PHE A 151 10.97 -9.12 -2.05
N ARG A 152 11.03 -9.69 -3.27
CA ARG A 152 10.75 -11.09 -3.57
C ARG A 152 11.96 -11.97 -3.27
N MET A 153 12.24 -12.11 -1.99
CA MET A 153 13.38 -12.89 -1.46
C MET A 153 12.88 -13.87 -0.41
N ALA A 154 13.47 -15.08 -0.38
CA ALA A 154 13.10 -16.09 0.59
C ALA A 154 13.12 -15.55 2.02
N ALA A 155 12.21 -16.04 2.85
CA ALA A 155 12.02 -15.56 4.23
C ALA A 155 13.28 -15.74 5.11
N ASP A 156 14.14 -16.67 4.79
CA ASP A 156 15.41 -16.94 5.49
C ASP A 156 16.62 -16.23 4.88
N SER A 157 16.44 -15.42 3.83
CA SER A 157 17.52 -14.65 3.21
C SER A 157 18.21 -13.73 4.22
N GLU A 158 19.54 -13.78 4.31
CA GLU A 158 20.32 -12.96 5.23
C GLU A 158 20.92 -11.70 4.59
N ASP A 159 20.89 -11.62 3.26
CA ASP A 159 21.50 -10.52 2.51
C ASP A 159 20.46 -9.52 1.98
N SER A 160 19.16 -9.76 2.20
CA SER A 160 18.08 -8.84 1.81
C SER A 160 18.04 -7.58 2.66
N ASP A 161 17.57 -6.47 2.09
CA ASP A 161 17.37 -5.21 2.82
C ASP A 161 16.30 -5.32 3.93
N HIS A 162 15.42 -6.30 3.79
CA HIS A 162 14.30 -6.53 4.72
C HIS A 162 14.34 -7.95 5.27
N TYR A 163 13.76 -8.15 6.44
CA TYR A 163 13.57 -9.46 7.05
C TYR A 163 12.10 -9.64 7.47
N PRO A 164 11.53 -10.86 7.41
CA PRO A 164 10.17 -11.13 7.86
C PRO A 164 10.09 -11.09 9.38
N VAL A 165 9.01 -10.51 9.90
CA VAL A 165 8.80 -10.33 11.33
C VAL A 165 7.79 -11.31 11.90
N LYS A 166 7.86 -11.55 13.21
CA LYS A 166 6.79 -12.17 14.00
C LYS A 166 5.55 -11.30 13.96
N ILE A 167 4.37 -11.91 13.95
CA ILE A 167 3.10 -11.17 14.04
C ILE A 167 2.85 -10.77 15.49
N SER A 168 3.16 -9.54 15.81
CA SER A 168 2.93 -8.95 17.13
C SER A 168 2.88 -7.42 17.06
N LYS A 169 2.26 -6.78 18.04
CA LYS A 169 2.24 -5.31 18.17
C LYS A 169 3.62 -4.67 18.27
N LYS A 170 4.63 -5.42 18.77
CA LYS A 170 6.01 -4.93 18.85
C LYS A 170 6.72 -4.96 17.51
N SER A 171 6.33 -5.88 16.64
CA SER A 171 6.98 -6.09 15.35
C SER A 171 6.28 -5.31 14.22
N ILE A 172 4.94 -5.28 14.22
CA ILE A 172 4.17 -4.56 13.21
C ILE A 172 3.89 -3.15 13.74
N VAL A 173 4.75 -2.23 13.31
CA VAL A 173 4.74 -0.81 13.71
C VAL A 173 4.79 0.07 12.46
N PRO A 174 4.48 1.36 12.55
CA PRO A 174 4.62 2.29 11.43
C PRO A 174 6.03 2.24 10.84
N GLY A 175 6.12 2.13 9.50
CA GLY A 175 7.36 1.90 8.77
C GLY A 175 7.67 0.42 8.46
N THR A 176 6.93 -0.53 9.04
CA THR A 176 6.95 -1.94 8.60
C THR A 176 6.40 -2.04 7.18
N VAL A 177 7.07 -2.80 6.33
CA VAL A 177 6.67 -2.98 4.92
C VAL A 177 5.79 -4.21 4.79
N TYR A 178 4.74 -4.16 4.00
CA TYR A 178 4.02 -5.33 3.52
C TYR A 178 4.36 -5.58 2.05
N TYR A 179 4.93 -6.74 1.76
CA TYR A 179 5.14 -7.20 0.39
C TYR A 179 4.02 -8.16 -0.02
N ASP A 180 3.20 -7.71 -0.96
CA ASP A 180 2.19 -8.50 -1.65
C ASP A 180 2.85 -9.17 -2.87
N PRO A 181 2.93 -10.53 -2.92
CA PRO A 181 3.63 -11.22 -3.99
C PRO A 181 3.00 -11.08 -5.37
N ASP A 182 1.81 -10.49 -5.45
CA ASP A 182 1.18 -10.06 -6.70
C ASP A 182 1.78 -8.74 -7.24
N GLY A 183 3.00 -8.42 -6.87
CA GLY A 183 3.76 -7.31 -7.40
C GLY A 183 3.49 -5.98 -6.73
N HIS A 184 2.93 -5.96 -5.52
CA HIS A 184 2.61 -4.72 -4.82
C HIS A 184 3.33 -4.59 -3.47
N VAL A 185 3.58 -3.36 -3.04
CA VAL A 185 4.26 -3.06 -1.78
C VAL A 185 3.52 -1.93 -1.07
N ALA A 186 3.35 -2.07 0.24
CA ALA A 186 2.75 -1.05 1.09
C ALA A 186 3.56 -0.88 2.37
N VAL A 187 3.38 0.26 3.04
CA VAL A 187 4.05 0.58 4.31
C VAL A 187 3.01 0.72 5.42
N VAL A 188 3.16 -0.02 6.50
CA VAL A 188 2.31 0.13 7.68
C VAL A 188 2.43 1.55 8.22
N ALA A 189 1.29 2.19 8.46
CA ALA A 189 1.21 3.54 8.98
C ALA A 189 0.56 3.62 10.36
N LYS A 190 -0.41 2.74 10.63
CA LYS A 190 -1.08 2.66 11.93
C LYS A 190 -1.51 1.23 12.24
N VAL A 191 -1.50 0.90 13.53
CA VAL A 191 -2.17 -0.28 14.07
C VAL A 191 -3.15 0.20 15.14
N THR A 192 -4.43 -0.09 14.96
CA THR A 192 -5.46 0.33 15.90
C THR A 192 -5.60 -0.66 17.06
N GLU A 193 -6.27 -0.26 18.13
CA GLU A 193 -6.54 -1.11 19.30
C GLU A 193 -7.34 -2.37 18.97
N ASP A 194 -8.19 -2.30 17.94
CA ASP A 194 -8.97 -3.44 17.43
C ASP A 194 -8.24 -4.24 16.35
N GLY A 195 -6.92 -4.06 16.24
CA GLY A 195 -6.03 -4.86 15.40
C GLY A 195 -6.10 -4.56 13.90
N ARG A 196 -6.83 -3.52 13.47
CA ARG A 196 -6.77 -3.10 12.05
C ARG A 196 -5.45 -2.44 11.76
N VAL A 197 -4.92 -2.69 10.58
CA VAL A 197 -3.66 -2.12 10.11
C VAL A 197 -3.94 -1.16 8.96
N ARG A 198 -3.60 0.11 9.16
CA ARG A 198 -3.60 1.12 8.09
C ARG A 198 -2.28 1.06 7.37
N VAL A 199 -2.29 1.01 6.05
CA VAL A 199 -1.08 1.07 5.24
C VAL A 199 -1.10 2.28 4.33
N ILE A 200 0.08 2.65 3.82
CA ILE A 200 0.26 3.63 2.76
C ILE A 200 0.82 2.88 1.56
N ASP A 201 0.28 3.10 0.38
CA ASP A 201 0.86 2.63 -0.87
C ASP A 201 0.88 3.74 -1.92
N ALA A 202 1.81 3.64 -2.86
CA ALA A 202 1.88 4.52 -4.02
C ALA A 202 1.58 3.76 -5.30
N HIS A 203 1.24 4.48 -6.36
CA HIS A 203 0.79 3.92 -7.61
C HIS A 203 1.57 4.51 -8.80
N PRO A 204 1.57 3.87 -9.99
CA PRO A 204 2.24 4.38 -11.17
C PRO A 204 1.79 5.79 -11.58
N ASP A 205 0.54 6.16 -11.29
CA ASP A 205 0.00 7.53 -11.46
C ASP A 205 0.54 8.55 -10.45
N ARG A 206 1.51 8.14 -9.59
CA ARG A 206 2.15 8.96 -8.54
C ARG A 206 1.21 9.38 -7.40
N THR A 207 0.04 8.80 -7.32
CA THR A 207 -0.86 8.99 -6.17
C THR A 207 -0.48 8.09 -5.00
N ILE A 208 -0.74 8.59 -3.80
CA ILE A 208 -0.64 7.82 -2.55
C ILE A 208 -2.05 7.53 -2.06
N SER A 209 -2.33 6.27 -1.80
CA SER A 209 -3.52 5.83 -1.09
C SER A 209 -3.19 5.34 0.32
N LYS A 210 -4.20 5.26 1.17
CA LYS A 210 -4.05 4.92 2.60
C LYS A 210 -5.07 3.84 2.98
N PRO A 211 -5.05 2.67 2.30
CA PRO A 211 -6.04 1.63 2.51
C PRO A 211 -5.85 0.89 3.82
N TRP A 212 -6.88 0.17 4.24
CA TRP A 212 -6.79 -0.80 5.32
C TRP A 212 -6.32 -2.15 4.80
N PHE A 213 -5.49 -2.81 5.60
CA PHE A 213 -5.02 -4.16 5.32
C PHE A 213 -6.13 -5.18 5.52
N GLY A 214 -6.25 -6.13 4.59
CA GLY A 214 -7.25 -7.19 4.60
C GLY A 214 -6.97 -8.19 3.47
N ALA A 215 -7.92 -9.03 3.11
CA ALA A 215 -7.77 -10.08 2.10
C ALA A 215 -7.40 -9.59 0.70
N LYS A 216 -7.59 -8.30 0.42
CA LYS A 216 -7.12 -7.64 -0.82
C LYS A 216 -5.59 -7.62 -0.97
N PHE A 217 -4.85 -7.79 0.12
CA PHE A 217 -3.40 -7.99 0.14
C PHE A 217 -3.10 -9.48 0.18
N THR A 218 -2.50 -10.00 -0.86
CA THR A 218 -2.26 -11.44 -1.02
C THR A 218 -1.20 -11.90 -0.03
N ARG A 219 -1.47 -13.04 0.62
CA ARG A 219 -0.49 -13.72 1.46
C ARG A 219 0.62 -14.31 0.60
N GLY A 220 1.87 -14.13 1.03
CA GLY A 220 3.01 -14.75 0.39
C GLY A 220 3.32 -16.17 0.85
N SER A 221 4.34 -16.73 0.25
CA SER A 221 4.97 -17.98 0.65
C SER A 221 6.35 -17.73 1.27
N LYS A 222 6.88 -18.72 2.00
CA LYS A 222 8.25 -18.69 2.53
C LYS A 222 9.30 -18.47 1.43
N THR A 223 9.06 -19.03 0.24
CA THR A 223 9.99 -18.96 -0.89
C THR A 223 10.04 -17.56 -1.52
N ASN A 224 8.91 -16.88 -1.67
CA ASN A 224 8.86 -15.54 -2.23
C ASN A 224 8.92 -14.43 -1.16
N GLY A 225 8.79 -14.82 0.13
CA GLY A 225 8.92 -13.93 1.27
C GLY A 225 7.89 -12.81 1.35
N GLY A 226 6.69 -12.99 0.76
CA GLY A 226 5.58 -12.04 0.91
C GLY A 226 5.10 -11.95 2.35
N GLY A 227 4.57 -10.77 2.75
CA GLY A 227 4.09 -10.51 4.11
C GLY A 227 4.78 -9.32 4.77
N PHE A 228 4.64 -9.19 6.08
CA PHE A 228 5.22 -8.09 6.87
C PHE A 228 6.73 -8.25 7.04
N LYS A 229 7.45 -7.18 6.75
CA LYS A 229 8.91 -7.11 6.79
C LYS A 229 9.37 -5.80 7.43
N LYS A 230 10.49 -5.84 8.13
CA LYS A 230 11.19 -4.64 8.59
C LYS A 230 12.51 -4.44 7.86
N TRP A 231 12.98 -3.20 7.89
CA TRP A 231 14.33 -2.87 7.46
C TRP A 231 15.34 -3.64 8.28
N ARG A 232 16.26 -4.34 7.60
CA ARG A 232 17.37 -5.04 8.26
C ARG A 232 18.28 -4.04 8.94
N PRO A 233 18.59 -4.21 10.24
CA PRO A 233 19.57 -3.34 10.89
C PRO A 233 20.93 -3.42 10.21
N ILE A 234 21.50 -2.24 9.96
CA ILE A 234 22.80 -2.08 9.31
C ILE A 234 23.74 -1.29 10.19
N ARG A 235 25.03 -1.55 10.04
CA ARG A 235 26.09 -0.77 10.66
C ARG A 235 27.13 -0.38 9.61
N TYR A 236 27.44 0.89 9.52
CA TYR A 236 28.49 1.42 8.69
C TYR A 236 29.83 1.32 9.43
N THR A 237 30.85 0.73 8.80
CA THR A 237 32.17 0.49 9.42
C THR A 237 33.15 1.62 9.08
N SER A 238 34.22 1.73 9.88
CA SER A 238 35.29 2.70 9.62
C SER A 238 36.03 2.46 8.29
N GLY A 239 35.90 1.25 7.72
CA GLY A 239 36.44 0.90 6.41
C GLY A 239 35.54 1.25 5.22
N GLY A 240 34.44 2.00 5.43
CA GLY A 240 33.55 2.42 4.34
C GLY A 240 32.59 1.33 3.85
N ASN A 241 32.35 0.27 4.64
CA ASN A 241 31.45 -0.83 4.26
C ASN A 241 30.26 -0.92 5.18
N THR A 242 29.09 -1.25 4.62
CA THR A 242 27.90 -1.57 5.39
C THR A 242 27.84 -3.05 5.73
N VAL A 243 27.63 -3.36 7.00
CA VAL A 243 27.40 -4.71 7.52
C VAL A 243 25.92 -4.87 7.86
N ARG A 244 25.29 -5.91 7.30
CA ARG A 244 23.89 -6.30 7.57
C ARG A 244 23.81 -7.26 8.75
N THR A 245 22.89 -7.02 9.68
CA THR A 245 22.68 -7.89 10.85
C THR A 245 22.10 -9.23 10.40
N ARG A 246 22.69 -10.34 10.89
CA ARG A 246 22.24 -11.69 10.61
C ARG A 246 20.91 -12.00 11.29
N ASN A 247 20.10 -12.89 10.69
CA ASN A 247 18.76 -13.23 11.17
C ASN A 247 18.72 -13.64 12.65
N HIS A 248 19.65 -14.48 13.11
CA HIS A 248 19.72 -14.97 14.49
C HIS A 248 20.01 -13.88 15.53
N ASN A 249 20.48 -12.71 15.11
CA ASN A 249 20.74 -11.55 15.98
C ASN A 249 19.56 -10.53 15.95
N ILE A 250 18.45 -10.86 15.30
CA ILE A 250 17.27 -9.99 15.20
C ILE A 250 16.15 -10.61 16.03
N SER A 251 15.75 -9.96 17.10
CA SER A 251 14.85 -10.52 18.13
C SER A 251 13.42 -10.80 17.62
N ASP A 252 12.91 -10.02 16.70
CA ASP A 252 11.57 -10.16 16.13
C ASP A 252 11.58 -10.83 14.74
N TYR A 253 12.71 -11.36 14.28
CA TYR A 253 12.78 -12.18 13.08
C TYR A 253 12.02 -13.48 13.22
N SER A 254 11.30 -13.88 12.17
CA SER A 254 10.75 -15.22 12.01
C SER A 254 10.61 -15.56 10.52
N ALA A 255 11.18 -16.70 10.12
CA ALA A 255 11.01 -17.25 8.78
C ALA A 255 9.72 -18.08 8.63
N ASP A 256 8.98 -18.33 9.70
CA ASP A 256 7.89 -19.32 9.72
C ASP A 256 6.55 -18.74 10.18
N ASP A 257 6.55 -17.73 11.05
CA ASP A 257 5.33 -17.27 11.74
C ASP A 257 4.21 -16.85 10.77
N GLN A 258 4.56 -16.21 9.67
CA GLN A 258 3.60 -15.72 8.67
C GLN A 258 3.19 -16.75 7.61
N PHE A 259 3.81 -17.96 7.60
CA PHE A 259 3.66 -18.93 6.49
C PHE A 259 3.03 -20.25 6.91
N GLN A 260 2.32 -20.27 8.04
CA GLN A 260 1.63 -21.46 8.53
C GLN A 260 0.34 -21.73 7.72
N LYS A 261 -0.01 -23.00 7.54
CA LYS A 261 -1.24 -23.38 6.81
C LYS A 261 -2.52 -22.91 7.51
N SER A 262 -2.53 -22.92 8.83
CA SER A 262 -3.59 -22.38 9.67
C SER A 262 -3.00 -21.88 10.99
N TYR A 263 -3.71 -21.02 11.66
CA TYR A 263 -3.24 -20.36 12.87
C TYR A 263 -4.11 -20.74 14.07
N SER A 264 -3.51 -20.66 15.25
CA SER A 264 -4.22 -20.75 16.52
C SER A 264 -3.83 -19.55 17.38
N PHE A 265 -4.82 -18.89 17.96
CA PHE A 265 -4.60 -17.72 18.81
C PHE A 265 -5.71 -17.60 19.87
N ARG A 266 -5.34 -17.40 21.13
CA ARG A 266 -6.26 -17.22 22.27
C ARG A 266 -7.37 -18.28 22.35
N GLY A 267 -7.01 -19.53 22.17
CA GLY A 267 -7.95 -20.67 22.23
C GLY A 267 -8.81 -20.90 20.98
N ARG A 268 -8.74 -20.05 19.99
CA ARG A 268 -9.32 -20.28 18.65
C ARG A 268 -8.29 -20.95 17.76
N SER A 269 -8.71 -21.92 16.97
CA SER A 269 -7.88 -22.65 15.99
C SER A 269 -8.53 -22.59 14.61
N GLY A 270 -7.75 -22.89 13.58
CA GLY A 270 -8.23 -22.86 12.19
C GLY A 270 -8.35 -21.47 11.60
N LEU A 271 -7.73 -20.46 12.22
CA LEU A 271 -7.78 -19.08 11.73
C LEU A 271 -7.06 -18.95 10.40
N GLY A 272 -7.65 -18.16 9.48
CA GLY A 272 -6.99 -17.68 8.29
C GLY A 272 -5.92 -16.64 8.60
N TYR A 273 -5.06 -16.37 7.61
CA TYR A 273 -3.92 -15.44 7.78
C TYR A 273 -4.35 -14.03 8.22
N HIS A 274 -5.30 -13.42 7.52
CA HIS A 274 -5.74 -12.04 7.81
C HIS A 274 -6.49 -11.95 9.15
N GLU A 275 -7.27 -12.98 9.46
CA GLU A 275 -7.96 -13.07 10.75
C GLU A 275 -6.98 -13.23 11.92
N TYR A 276 -5.97 -14.08 11.77
CA TYR A 276 -4.91 -14.26 12.75
C TYR A 276 -4.19 -12.92 13.02
N ILE A 277 -3.79 -12.20 11.97
CA ILE A 277 -3.14 -10.89 12.10
C ILE A 277 -4.04 -9.93 12.89
N ARG A 278 -5.31 -9.81 12.50
CA ARG A 278 -6.26 -8.94 13.18
C ARG A 278 -6.35 -9.27 14.68
N GLN A 279 -6.49 -10.55 15.02
CA GLN A 279 -6.61 -10.99 16.41
C GLN A 279 -5.30 -10.82 17.20
N ALA A 280 -4.15 -11.12 16.60
CA ALA A 280 -2.85 -10.97 17.23
C ALA A 280 -2.50 -9.50 17.54
N LEU A 281 -3.04 -8.57 16.75
CA LEU A 281 -2.84 -7.14 16.91
C LEU A 281 -3.95 -6.45 17.74
N THR A 282 -5.05 -7.14 18.07
CA THR A 282 -6.13 -6.60 18.90
C THR A 282 -5.71 -6.56 20.38
N ASP A 283 -6.07 -5.48 21.07
CA ASP A 283 -5.86 -5.35 22.51
C ASP A 283 -6.65 -6.39 23.31
N GLU A 284 -6.06 -6.90 24.39
CA GLU A 284 -6.60 -8.03 25.14
C GLU A 284 -7.97 -7.76 25.75
N ASN A 285 -8.24 -6.52 26.11
CA ASN A 285 -9.44 -6.11 26.83
C ASN A 285 -10.57 -5.63 25.91
N ARG A 286 -10.38 -5.70 24.58
CA ARG A 286 -11.39 -5.22 23.65
C ARG A 286 -12.39 -6.30 23.30
N GLY A 287 -13.66 -6.10 23.69
CA GLY A 287 -14.77 -6.96 23.34
C GLY A 287 -15.08 -6.92 21.84
N ALA A 288 -15.58 -8.02 21.29
CA ALA A 288 -16.11 -8.08 19.92
C ALA A 288 -17.37 -7.22 19.81
N ASP A 289 -17.45 -6.39 18.78
CA ASP A 289 -18.65 -5.63 18.42
C ASP A 289 -18.93 -5.82 16.93
N PRO A 290 -19.75 -6.83 16.57
CA PRO A 290 -20.00 -7.17 15.17
C PRO A 290 -20.60 -6.02 14.36
N VAL A 291 -21.45 -5.19 14.96
CA VAL A 291 -22.10 -4.06 14.24
C VAL A 291 -21.09 -2.96 13.94
N ARG A 292 -20.22 -2.64 14.89
CA ARG A 292 -19.13 -1.71 14.68
C ARG A 292 -18.13 -2.22 13.65
N ASP A 293 -17.76 -3.50 13.73
CA ASP A 293 -16.83 -4.11 12.78
C ASP A 293 -17.41 -4.12 11.36
N PHE A 294 -18.71 -4.39 11.23
CA PHE A 294 -19.42 -4.27 9.96
C PHE A 294 -19.40 -2.85 9.40
N ALA A 295 -19.68 -1.85 10.25
CA ALA A 295 -19.63 -0.44 9.85
C ALA A 295 -18.23 -0.02 9.39
N PHE A 296 -17.18 -0.46 10.07
CA PHE A 296 -15.81 -0.20 9.66
C PHE A 296 -15.47 -0.85 8.31
N MET A 297 -15.90 -2.09 8.06
CA MET A 297 -15.67 -2.72 6.76
C MET A 297 -16.35 -1.96 5.62
N MET A 298 -17.57 -1.44 5.83
CA MET A 298 -18.23 -0.58 4.82
C MET A 298 -17.45 0.72 4.59
N GLN A 299 -16.94 1.33 5.65
CA GLN A 299 -16.13 2.55 5.55
C GLN A 299 -14.81 2.29 4.79
N ASP A 300 -14.14 1.18 5.10
CA ASP A 300 -12.88 0.79 4.44
C ASP A 300 -13.11 0.57 2.93
N LEU A 301 -14.22 -0.08 2.56
CA LEU A 301 -14.62 -0.25 1.16
C LEU A 301 -14.91 1.08 0.46
N TYR A 302 -15.59 2.00 1.15
CA TYR A 302 -15.85 3.32 0.60
C TYR A 302 -14.56 4.11 0.33
N GLU A 303 -13.57 3.99 1.20
CA GLU A 303 -12.26 4.57 0.95
C GLU A 303 -11.57 3.96 -0.28
N ASP A 304 -11.64 2.63 -0.46
CA ASP A 304 -11.12 1.96 -1.66
C ASP A 304 -11.84 2.44 -2.95
N ILE A 305 -13.16 2.61 -2.89
CA ILE A 305 -13.95 3.19 -3.99
C ILE A 305 -13.48 4.62 -4.28
N SER A 306 -13.21 5.41 -3.26
CA SER A 306 -12.75 6.79 -3.38
C SER A 306 -11.36 6.87 -4.04
N TYR A 307 -10.43 5.97 -3.68
CA TYR A 307 -9.12 5.89 -4.36
C TYR A 307 -9.25 5.46 -5.83
N ARG A 308 -10.21 4.56 -6.12
CA ARG A 308 -10.52 4.22 -7.52
C ARG A 308 -11.06 5.44 -8.27
N ALA A 309 -11.92 6.23 -7.64
CA ALA A 309 -12.47 7.45 -8.26
C ALA A 309 -11.36 8.44 -8.64
N VAL A 310 -10.37 8.64 -7.78
CA VAL A 310 -9.20 9.48 -8.09
C VAL A 310 -8.46 8.96 -9.33
N ALA A 311 -8.16 7.67 -9.40
CA ALA A 311 -7.45 7.08 -10.53
C ALA A 311 -8.24 7.19 -11.85
N VAL A 312 -9.55 6.96 -11.80
CA VAL A 312 -10.42 7.13 -12.97
C VAL A 312 -10.44 8.60 -13.43
N ASN A 313 -10.57 9.54 -12.50
CA ASN A 313 -10.59 10.97 -12.84
C ASN A 313 -9.27 11.42 -13.48
N ILE A 314 -8.12 10.99 -12.96
CA ILE A 314 -6.81 11.29 -13.57
C ILE A 314 -6.75 10.80 -15.02
N ALA A 315 -7.21 9.57 -15.30
CA ALA A 315 -7.25 9.04 -16.66
C ALA A 315 -8.18 9.85 -17.59
N ILE A 316 -9.35 10.28 -17.08
CA ILE A 316 -10.30 11.14 -17.79
C ILE A 316 -9.70 12.52 -18.09
N GLU A 317 -9.10 13.16 -17.09
CA GLU A 317 -8.44 14.48 -17.23
C GLU A 317 -7.27 14.45 -18.23
N LYS A 318 -6.53 13.36 -18.28
CA LYS A 318 -5.48 13.14 -19.28
C LYS A 318 -6.03 12.81 -20.67
N GLY A 319 -7.34 12.73 -20.85
CA GLY A 319 -8.00 12.51 -22.14
C GLY A 319 -7.76 11.14 -22.75
N ILE A 320 -7.41 10.11 -21.94
CA ILE A 320 -7.12 8.77 -22.45
C ILE A 320 -8.37 8.18 -23.10
N HIS A 321 -9.53 8.41 -22.51
CA HIS A 321 -10.84 7.98 -23.06
C HIS A 321 -11.17 8.63 -24.42
N LEU A 322 -10.53 9.73 -24.81
CA LEU A 322 -10.71 10.38 -26.11
C LEU A 322 -9.85 9.74 -27.21
N LYS A 323 -8.80 9.00 -26.83
CA LYS A 323 -7.93 8.31 -27.79
C LYS A 323 -8.65 7.11 -28.40
N PRO A 324 -8.31 6.72 -29.66
CA PRO A 324 -8.76 5.45 -30.21
C PRO A 324 -8.29 4.28 -29.35
N HIS A 325 -9.15 3.28 -29.17
CA HIS A 325 -8.73 2.02 -28.57
C HIS A 325 -7.68 1.33 -29.43
N PRO A 326 -6.59 0.76 -28.86
CA PRO A 326 -5.50 0.15 -29.64
C PRO A 326 -5.90 -1.12 -30.40
N GLY A 327 -7.12 -1.63 -30.21
CA GLY A 327 -7.65 -2.81 -30.89
C GLY A 327 -7.21 -4.14 -30.28
N SER A 328 -6.43 -4.10 -29.20
CA SER A 328 -6.02 -5.27 -28.39
C SER A 328 -5.78 -4.84 -26.95
N LEU A 329 -5.93 -5.78 -26.01
CA LEU A 329 -5.43 -5.62 -24.65
C LEU A 329 -3.93 -5.94 -24.59
N PRO A 330 -3.21 -5.45 -23.57
CA PRO A 330 -1.86 -5.92 -23.28
C PRO A 330 -1.83 -7.45 -23.09
N TRP A 331 -0.66 -8.05 -23.29
CA TRP A 331 -0.47 -9.48 -23.05
C TRP A 331 -0.89 -9.90 -21.64
N ASN A 332 -0.61 -9.07 -20.67
CA ASN A 332 -1.10 -9.20 -19.30
C ASN A 332 -1.65 -7.83 -18.84
N ILE A 333 -2.92 -7.79 -18.39
CA ILE A 333 -3.56 -6.54 -17.99
C ILE A 333 -3.10 -6.00 -16.64
N TYR A 334 -2.45 -6.82 -15.80
CA TYR A 334 -2.05 -6.48 -14.43
C TYR A 334 -0.61 -5.98 -14.32
N GLY A 335 0.29 -6.47 -15.17
CA GLY A 335 1.72 -6.15 -15.16
C GLY A 335 2.18 -5.67 -16.52
N THR A 336 2.07 -4.38 -16.77
CA THR A 336 2.33 -3.73 -18.05
C THR A 336 3.31 -2.58 -17.90
N ASP A 337 3.37 -1.75 -18.89
CA ASP A 337 4.11 -0.49 -18.94
C ASP A 337 3.29 0.59 -19.68
N GLY A 338 3.81 1.82 -19.69
CA GLY A 338 3.26 2.95 -20.42
C GLY A 338 1.84 3.36 -19.98
N LEU A 339 1.05 3.85 -20.95
CA LEU A 339 -0.28 4.43 -20.67
C LEU A 339 -1.24 3.44 -20.00
N TRP A 340 -1.13 2.15 -20.28
CA TRP A 340 -1.97 1.16 -19.65
C TRP A 340 -1.65 1.02 -18.15
N GLU A 341 -0.39 0.90 -17.79
CA GLU A 341 0.03 0.80 -16.39
C GLU A 341 -0.38 2.03 -15.59
N GLU A 342 -0.19 3.21 -16.18
CA GLU A 342 -0.44 4.49 -15.52
C GLU A 342 -1.94 4.75 -15.30
N PHE A 343 -2.81 4.43 -16.28
CA PHE A 343 -4.20 4.90 -16.30
C PHE A 343 -5.28 3.81 -16.22
N SER A 344 -4.92 2.52 -16.35
CA SER A 344 -5.87 1.43 -16.15
C SER A 344 -6.06 1.08 -14.68
N THR A 345 -7.11 0.33 -14.36
CA THR A 345 -7.42 -0.03 -12.97
C THR A 345 -7.57 -1.52 -12.69
N PRO A 346 -7.04 -2.49 -13.49
CA PRO A 346 -7.37 -3.90 -13.29
C PRO A 346 -6.91 -4.44 -11.93
N SER A 347 -5.72 -4.06 -11.45
CA SER A 347 -5.21 -4.46 -10.14
C SER A 347 -5.99 -3.82 -8.99
N ARG A 348 -6.39 -2.54 -9.11
CA ARG A 348 -7.24 -1.84 -8.13
C ARG A 348 -8.63 -2.47 -8.09
N ASP A 349 -9.23 -2.74 -9.25
CA ASP A 349 -10.57 -3.32 -9.36
C ASP A 349 -10.60 -4.76 -8.81
N ALA A 350 -9.55 -5.55 -9.05
CA ALA A 350 -9.43 -6.88 -8.47
C ALA A 350 -9.34 -6.84 -6.93
N ARG A 351 -8.51 -5.92 -6.37
CA ARG A 351 -8.43 -5.72 -4.91
C ARG A 351 -9.77 -5.27 -4.33
N LEU A 352 -10.46 -4.34 -4.99
CA LEU A 352 -11.79 -3.87 -4.56
C LEU A 352 -12.80 -5.03 -4.52
N LYS A 353 -12.85 -5.86 -5.56
CA LYS A 353 -13.73 -7.05 -5.61
C LYS A 353 -13.42 -8.04 -4.48
N VAL A 354 -12.14 -8.29 -4.20
CA VAL A 354 -11.73 -9.14 -3.08
C VAL A 354 -12.18 -8.56 -1.74
N ALA A 355 -12.07 -7.25 -1.56
CA ALA A 355 -12.51 -6.58 -0.33
C ALA A 355 -14.04 -6.66 -0.16
N PHE A 356 -14.84 -6.49 -1.24
CA PHE A 356 -16.28 -6.72 -1.19
C PHE A 356 -16.63 -8.19 -0.88
N ARG A 357 -15.87 -9.13 -1.44
CA ARG A 357 -16.07 -10.55 -1.12
C ARG A 357 -15.70 -10.86 0.33
N GLU A 358 -14.61 -10.31 0.86
CA GLU A 358 -14.26 -10.42 2.28
C GLU A 358 -15.37 -9.83 3.18
N PHE A 359 -15.89 -8.67 2.84
CA PHE A 359 -17.00 -8.04 3.56
C PHE A 359 -18.24 -8.96 3.58
N TYR A 360 -18.63 -9.51 2.43
CA TYR A 360 -19.74 -10.45 2.32
C TYR A 360 -19.53 -11.69 3.19
N ASP A 361 -18.39 -12.34 3.09
CA ASP A 361 -18.13 -13.60 3.81
C ASP A 361 -18.01 -13.37 5.33
N ARG A 362 -17.32 -12.31 5.77
CA ARG A 362 -17.19 -12.01 7.20
C ARG A 362 -18.52 -11.61 7.84
N SER A 363 -19.33 -10.85 7.14
CA SER A 363 -20.65 -10.44 7.64
C SER A 363 -21.58 -11.66 7.82
N ARG A 364 -21.55 -12.59 6.86
CA ARG A 364 -22.25 -13.88 6.98
C ARG A 364 -21.72 -14.67 8.16
N GLN A 365 -20.42 -14.76 8.29
CA GLN A 365 -19.77 -15.51 9.37
C GLN A 365 -20.20 -14.99 10.76
N MET A 366 -20.25 -13.67 10.96
CA MET A 366 -20.72 -13.07 12.22
C MET A 366 -22.12 -13.55 12.60
N VAL A 367 -23.05 -13.64 11.64
CA VAL A 367 -24.43 -14.10 11.89
C VAL A 367 -24.45 -15.60 12.16
N ILE A 368 -23.72 -16.41 11.39
CA ILE A 368 -23.64 -17.88 11.54
C ILE A 368 -23.00 -18.27 12.87
N GLU A 369 -21.91 -17.59 13.27
CA GLU A 369 -21.30 -17.81 14.59
C GLU A 369 -22.26 -17.47 15.73
N GLN A 370 -23.05 -16.40 15.58
CA GLN A 370 -24.06 -16.04 16.56
C GLN A 370 -25.21 -17.08 16.64
N GLU A 371 -25.54 -17.74 15.51
CA GLU A 371 -26.58 -18.79 15.49
C GLU A 371 -26.23 -20.00 16.38
N GLN A 372 -24.93 -20.29 16.57
CA GLN A 372 -24.47 -21.33 17.49
C GLN A 372 -24.85 -21.05 18.94
N PHE A 373 -25.08 -19.78 19.30
CA PHE A 373 -25.55 -19.36 20.62
C PHE A 373 -27.07 -19.12 20.70
N GLY A 374 -27.78 -19.30 19.59
CA GLY A 374 -29.24 -19.23 19.50
C GLY A 374 -29.75 -18.46 18.28
N THR A 375 -30.73 -19.02 17.60
CA THR A 375 -31.32 -18.45 16.38
C THR A 375 -31.93 -17.05 16.58
N SER A 376 -32.48 -16.76 17.77
CA SER A 376 -33.03 -15.42 18.08
C SER A 376 -31.95 -14.35 18.06
N GLY A 377 -30.80 -14.61 18.70
CA GLY A 377 -29.66 -13.69 18.71
C GLY A 377 -29.06 -13.46 17.32
N ALA A 378 -28.98 -14.52 16.50
CA ALA A 378 -28.53 -14.41 15.12
C ALA A 378 -29.47 -13.53 14.26
N ARG A 379 -30.80 -13.69 14.42
CA ARG A 379 -31.78 -12.85 13.70
C ARG A 379 -31.73 -11.38 14.16
N GLU A 380 -31.57 -11.15 15.46
CA GLU A 380 -31.38 -9.79 15.98
C GLU A 380 -30.12 -9.13 15.39
N LEU A 381 -28.98 -9.85 15.42
CA LEU A 381 -27.75 -9.37 14.81
C LEU A 381 -27.93 -9.09 13.32
N ALA A 382 -28.52 -10.01 12.54
CA ALA A 382 -28.76 -9.82 11.12
C ALA A 382 -29.64 -8.57 10.83
N ALA A 383 -30.66 -8.34 11.65
CA ALA A 383 -31.50 -7.14 11.52
C ALA A 383 -30.72 -5.84 11.79
N ARG A 384 -29.86 -5.83 12.81
CA ARG A 384 -28.98 -4.69 13.13
C ARG A 384 -27.94 -4.44 12.02
N LEU A 385 -27.36 -5.49 11.45
CA LEU A 385 -26.42 -5.35 10.32
C LEU A 385 -27.12 -4.83 9.08
N LEU A 386 -28.34 -5.30 8.76
CA LEU A 386 -29.12 -4.82 7.64
C LEU A 386 -29.50 -3.34 7.81
N GLN A 387 -29.97 -2.95 8.99
CA GLN A 387 -30.24 -1.55 9.31
C GLN A 387 -28.99 -0.68 9.15
N LYS A 388 -27.82 -1.16 9.63
CA LYS A 388 -26.56 -0.43 9.51
C LYS A 388 -26.11 -0.30 8.04
N TYR A 389 -26.32 -1.35 7.22
CA TYR A 389 -26.05 -1.28 5.79
C TYR A 389 -26.91 -0.19 5.11
N ASP A 390 -28.22 -0.19 5.36
CA ASP A 390 -29.15 0.76 4.74
C ASP A 390 -28.84 2.21 5.17
N GLU A 391 -28.51 2.43 6.45
CA GLU A 391 -28.07 3.71 7.00
C GLU A 391 -26.80 4.23 6.30
N LEU A 392 -25.75 3.42 6.29
CA LEU A 392 -24.45 3.83 5.76
C LEU A 392 -24.45 3.92 4.23
N SER A 393 -25.15 3.04 3.53
CA SER A 393 -25.22 3.07 2.08
C SER A 393 -25.71 4.40 1.51
N GLY A 394 -26.64 5.05 2.21
CA GLY A 394 -27.12 6.37 1.84
C GLY A 394 -26.15 7.53 2.12
N GLN A 395 -25.21 7.32 3.06
CA GLN A 395 -24.21 8.32 3.45
C GLN A 395 -22.92 8.19 2.63
N LEU A 396 -22.50 6.94 2.34
CA LEU A 396 -21.28 6.62 1.61
C LEU A 396 -21.54 6.73 0.10
N GLN A 397 -21.31 7.90 -0.47
CA GLN A 397 -21.60 8.21 -1.86
C GLN A 397 -20.40 8.74 -2.59
N ILE A 398 -20.27 8.39 -3.86
CA ILE A 398 -19.32 9.02 -4.78
C ILE A 398 -20.06 9.83 -5.83
N THR A 399 -19.38 10.81 -6.38
CA THR A 399 -19.92 11.64 -7.46
C THR A 399 -18.92 11.72 -8.60
N TYR A 400 -19.41 11.61 -9.83
CA TYR A 400 -18.64 11.88 -11.03
C TYR A 400 -19.46 12.77 -11.99
N VAL A 401 -18.76 13.41 -12.91
CA VAL A 401 -19.39 14.18 -14.00
C VAL A 401 -19.36 13.30 -15.25
N ASN A 402 -20.53 13.02 -15.81
CA ASN A 402 -20.63 12.19 -17.02
C ASN A 402 -20.20 12.96 -18.30
N SER A 403 -20.10 12.28 -19.42
CA SER A 403 -19.66 12.86 -20.70
C SER A 403 -20.56 13.98 -21.22
N ALA A 404 -21.81 14.08 -20.73
CA ALA A 404 -22.71 15.20 -21.02
C ALA A 404 -22.60 16.36 -20.02
N GLY A 405 -21.62 16.36 -19.12
CA GLY A 405 -21.41 17.40 -18.10
C GLY A 405 -22.39 17.34 -16.91
N ARG A 406 -23.18 16.25 -16.78
CA ARG A 406 -24.12 16.10 -15.67
C ARG A 406 -23.47 15.40 -14.48
N LYS A 407 -23.75 15.91 -13.30
CA LYS A 407 -23.33 15.32 -12.03
C LYS A 407 -24.14 14.03 -11.77
N MET A 408 -23.45 12.93 -11.60
CA MET A 408 -23.98 11.61 -11.26
C MET A 408 -23.52 11.25 -9.84
N THR A 409 -24.43 10.73 -9.02
CA THR A 409 -24.12 10.27 -7.66
C THR A 409 -24.46 8.79 -7.55
N LEU A 410 -23.50 8.00 -7.06
CA LEU A 410 -23.67 6.57 -6.77
C LEU A 410 -23.56 6.37 -5.26
N SER A 411 -24.54 5.71 -4.67
CA SER A 411 -24.47 5.21 -3.30
C SER A 411 -23.54 4.02 -3.21
N PHE A 412 -23.17 3.61 -2.01
CA PHE A 412 -22.42 2.37 -1.76
C PHE A 412 -23.14 1.15 -2.38
N ALA A 413 -24.47 1.08 -2.23
CA ALA A 413 -25.27 0.01 -2.83
C ALA A 413 -25.23 0.01 -4.37
N ASP A 414 -25.24 1.20 -5.01
CA ASP A 414 -25.11 1.30 -6.46
C ASP A 414 -23.74 0.78 -6.93
N VAL A 415 -22.66 1.13 -6.24
CA VAL A 415 -21.31 0.64 -6.58
C VAL A 415 -21.22 -0.86 -6.37
N ASN A 416 -21.77 -1.40 -5.26
CA ASN A 416 -21.82 -2.85 -5.02
C ASN A 416 -22.56 -3.57 -6.15
N ALA A 417 -23.73 -3.07 -6.56
CA ALA A 417 -24.53 -3.65 -7.63
C ALA A 417 -23.87 -3.60 -9.01
N ARG A 418 -22.92 -2.67 -9.22
CA ARG A 418 -22.17 -2.47 -10.47
C ARG A 418 -20.73 -3.01 -10.41
N LEU A 419 -20.34 -3.67 -9.33
CA LEU A 419 -18.94 -3.98 -9.03
C LEU A 419 -18.24 -4.73 -10.18
N PHE A 420 -18.96 -5.63 -10.86
CA PHE A 420 -18.44 -6.42 -11.98
C PHE A 420 -18.68 -5.78 -13.35
N ASP A 421 -19.35 -4.63 -13.40
CA ASP A 421 -19.53 -3.82 -14.60
C ASP A 421 -18.54 -2.63 -14.67
N LEU A 422 -17.78 -2.36 -13.59
CA LEU A 422 -16.77 -1.33 -13.58
C LEU A 422 -15.67 -1.64 -14.60
N SER A 423 -15.52 -0.83 -15.65
CA SER A 423 -14.43 -1.03 -16.61
C SER A 423 -13.08 -0.66 -16.01
N PHE A 424 -12.09 -1.52 -16.19
CA PHE A 424 -10.69 -1.28 -15.86
C PHE A 424 -9.93 -0.60 -17.01
N ASP A 425 -10.46 -0.61 -18.23
CA ASP A 425 -9.83 -0.11 -19.42
C ASP A 425 -9.85 1.43 -19.46
N PRO A 426 -8.69 2.10 -19.56
CA PRO A 426 -8.58 3.56 -19.52
C PRO A 426 -9.14 4.24 -20.78
N TYR A 427 -9.36 3.50 -21.85
CA TYR A 427 -9.90 4.04 -23.11
C TYR A 427 -11.43 4.17 -23.10
N HIS A 428 -12.13 3.56 -22.15
CA HIS A 428 -13.57 3.71 -22.00
C HIS A 428 -13.95 5.05 -21.39
N SER A 429 -15.10 5.58 -21.78
CA SER A 429 -15.70 6.77 -21.19
C SER A 429 -16.03 6.55 -19.72
N ILE A 430 -16.23 7.66 -19.00
CA ILE A 430 -16.47 7.64 -17.56
C ILE A 430 -17.73 6.83 -17.21
N GLU A 431 -18.73 6.77 -18.06
CA GLU A 431 -19.93 5.95 -17.88
C GLU A 431 -19.58 4.47 -17.75
N PHE A 432 -18.79 3.91 -18.68
CA PHE A 432 -18.33 2.52 -18.60
C PHE A 432 -17.38 2.29 -17.44
N ARG A 433 -16.53 3.27 -17.12
CA ARG A 433 -15.64 3.18 -15.94
C ARG A 433 -16.44 3.04 -14.63
N TRP A 434 -17.67 3.55 -14.58
CA TRP A 434 -18.58 3.43 -13.43
C TRP A 434 -19.72 2.43 -13.65
N GLY A 435 -19.62 1.56 -14.65
CA GLY A 435 -20.58 0.48 -14.90
C GLY A 435 -22.01 1.00 -15.13
N ALA A 436 -22.16 2.14 -15.80
CA ALA A 436 -23.46 2.71 -16.17
C ALA A 436 -24.28 1.75 -17.01
N ARG A 437 -25.60 1.81 -16.88
CA ARG A 437 -26.55 0.92 -17.56
C ARG A 437 -27.69 1.71 -18.17
N GLY A 438 -28.30 1.15 -19.21
CA GLY A 438 -29.49 1.72 -19.85
C GLY A 438 -29.29 3.17 -20.28
N ASP A 439 -30.18 4.07 -19.87
CA ASP A 439 -30.20 5.48 -20.25
C ASP A 439 -28.96 6.26 -19.76
N GLU A 440 -28.26 5.80 -18.73
CA GLU A 440 -27.01 6.42 -18.29
C GLU A 440 -25.91 6.36 -19.36
N LEU A 441 -25.95 5.36 -20.25
CA LEU A 441 -25.01 5.20 -21.36
C LEU A 441 -25.30 6.11 -22.55
N ALA A 442 -26.40 6.85 -22.56
CA ALA A 442 -26.76 7.74 -23.67
C ALA A 442 -25.75 8.87 -23.88
N SER A 443 -25.01 9.27 -22.82
CA SER A 443 -23.94 10.27 -22.90
C SER A 443 -22.56 9.71 -23.27
N ALA A 444 -22.38 8.39 -23.24
CA ALA A 444 -21.09 7.77 -23.50
C ALA A 444 -20.65 7.96 -24.95
N GLY A 445 -19.49 8.59 -25.15
CA GLY A 445 -18.89 8.86 -26.45
C GLY A 445 -18.17 7.67 -27.10
N ASP A 446 -18.28 6.47 -26.52
CA ASP A 446 -17.58 5.27 -26.98
C ASP A 446 -18.15 4.79 -28.34
N GLY A 447 -17.26 4.73 -29.33
CA GLY A 447 -17.58 4.12 -30.61
C GLY A 447 -17.67 2.60 -30.54
N GLU A 448 -18.05 1.98 -31.66
CA GLU A 448 -18.29 0.53 -31.79
C GLU A 448 -17.12 -0.33 -31.26
N THR A 449 -15.88 0.03 -31.58
CA THR A 449 -14.69 -0.72 -31.11
C THR A 449 -14.59 -0.75 -29.60
N LYS A 450 -14.73 0.39 -28.91
CA LYS A 450 -14.66 0.45 -27.46
C LYS A 450 -15.78 -0.33 -26.79
N ARG A 451 -17.02 -0.19 -27.28
CA ARG A 451 -18.17 -0.94 -26.78
C ARG A 451 -17.98 -2.46 -26.95
N ARG A 452 -17.45 -2.90 -28.10
CA ARG A 452 -17.12 -4.31 -28.32
C ARG A 452 -16.04 -4.81 -27.34
N PHE A 453 -15.02 -4.01 -27.04
CA PHE A 453 -14.01 -4.38 -26.04
C PHE A 453 -14.63 -4.48 -24.65
N TYR A 454 -15.44 -3.52 -24.25
CA TYR A 454 -16.18 -3.59 -22.99
C TYR A 454 -16.96 -4.91 -22.84
N GLU A 455 -17.74 -5.30 -23.85
CA GLU A 455 -18.48 -6.57 -23.81
C GLU A 455 -17.55 -7.78 -23.75
N SER A 456 -16.47 -7.77 -24.53
CA SER A 456 -15.51 -8.88 -24.57
C SER A 456 -14.73 -9.06 -23.26
N GLU A 457 -14.53 -7.99 -22.50
CA GLU A 457 -13.83 -7.98 -21.21
C GLU A 457 -14.67 -8.50 -20.02
N ARG A 458 -15.93 -8.84 -20.24
CA ARG A 458 -16.86 -9.24 -19.18
C ARG A 458 -16.29 -10.32 -18.26
N ARG A 459 -15.66 -11.36 -18.81
CA ARG A 459 -15.05 -12.44 -18.00
C ARG A 459 -13.84 -11.95 -17.20
N LEU A 460 -13.01 -11.09 -17.76
CA LEU A 460 -11.90 -10.45 -17.04
C LEU A 460 -12.43 -9.55 -15.90
N ARG A 461 -13.56 -8.85 -16.12
CA ARG A 461 -14.20 -8.08 -15.05
C ARG A 461 -14.77 -8.95 -13.95
N ASN A 462 -15.16 -10.19 -14.21
CA ASN A 462 -15.64 -11.14 -13.20
C ASN A 462 -14.50 -11.76 -12.37
N GLN A 463 -13.24 -11.61 -12.79
CA GLN A 463 -12.10 -12.22 -12.11
C GLN A 463 -11.71 -11.45 -10.84
N LEU A 464 -11.45 -12.18 -9.75
CA LEU A 464 -10.94 -11.64 -8.50
C LEU A 464 -9.41 -11.76 -8.41
N GLU A 465 -8.87 -12.85 -8.97
CA GLU A 465 -7.45 -13.15 -8.90
C GLU A 465 -6.65 -12.35 -9.90
N ARG A 466 -5.52 -11.85 -9.46
CA ARG A 466 -4.53 -11.21 -10.30
C ARG A 466 -3.50 -12.25 -10.75
N VAL A 467 -3.21 -12.28 -12.03
CA VAL A 467 -2.23 -13.22 -12.61
C VAL A 467 -1.22 -12.41 -13.42
N TYR A 468 0.05 -12.49 -13.06
CA TYR A 468 1.08 -11.61 -13.61
C TYR A 468 2.07 -12.31 -14.55
N ASN A 469 2.23 -13.63 -14.44
CA ASN A 469 3.23 -14.39 -15.17
C ASN A 469 2.66 -15.14 -16.39
N GLN A 470 1.47 -14.81 -16.81
CA GLN A 470 0.79 -15.44 -17.95
C GLN A 470 -0.08 -14.43 -18.69
N ALA A 471 -0.45 -14.75 -19.94
CA ALA A 471 -1.38 -13.95 -20.71
C ALA A 471 -2.74 -13.83 -20.00
N THR A 472 -3.43 -12.71 -20.23
CA THR A 472 -4.82 -12.49 -19.78
C THR A 472 -5.76 -12.38 -20.98
N PRO A 473 -6.09 -13.51 -21.64
CA PRO A 473 -6.99 -13.49 -22.77
C PRO A 473 -8.41 -13.09 -22.36
N LEU A 474 -9.18 -12.52 -23.28
CA LEU A 474 -10.55 -12.02 -23.04
C LEU A 474 -11.52 -13.06 -22.46
N ASN A 475 -11.28 -14.34 -22.72
CA ASN A 475 -12.07 -15.44 -22.16
C ASN A 475 -11.57 -15.93 -20.79
N MET A 476 -10.56 -15.29 -20.19
CA MET A 476 -10.10 -15.59 -18.86
C MET A 476 -11.11 -15.12 -17.79
N GLY A 477 -11.22 -15.88 -16.72
CA GLY A 477 -12.16 -15.59 -15.65
C GLY A 477 -13.52 -16.30 -15.78
N PRO A 478 -14.33 -16.26 -14.72
CA PRO A 478 -15.63 -16.95 -14.68
C PRO A 478 -16.66 -16.25 -15.57
N GLU A 479 -17.64 -17.00 -16.05
CA GLU A 479 -18.74 -16.43 -16.83
C GLU A 479 -19.70 -15.60 -15.99
N THR A 480 -19.90 -16.03 -14.75
CA THR A 480 -20.73 -15.34 -13.77
C THR A 480 -19.88 -14.82 -12.62
N PRO A 481 -20.13 -13.61 -12.13
CA PRO A 481 -19.42 -13.06 -10.99
C PRO A 481 -19.75 -13.86 -9.72
N VAL A 482 -18.87 -13.78 -8.72
CA VAL A 482 -19.17 -14.26 -7.37
C VAL A 482 -20.21 -13.37 -6.70
N ASP A 483 -20.99 -13.97 -5.81
CA ASP A 483 -21.95 -13.19 -5.02
C ASP A 483 -21.24 -12.33 -3.97
N VAL A 484 -21.67 -11.06 -3.87
CA VAL A 484 -21.22 -10.05 -2.91
C VAL A 484 -22.40 -9.24 -2.34
N ASP A 485 -23.64 -9.67 -2.59
CA ASP A 485 -24.86 -8.99 -2.11
C ASP A 485 -25.14 -9.36 -0.66
N ILE A 486 -24.40 -8.77 0.28
CA ILE A 486 -24.63 -9.00 1.70
C ILE A 486 -25.99 -8.46 2.15
N ARG A 487 -26.51 -7.40 1.53
CA ARG A 487 -27.81 -6.86 1.85
C ARG A 487 -28.93 -7.86 1.54
N GLY A 488 -28.90 -8.42 0.33
CA GLY A 488 -29.84 -9.47 -0.10
C GLY A 488 -29.74 -10.71 0.77
N TRP A 489 -28.50 -11.12 1.13
CA TRP A 489 -28.27 -12.25 2.01
C TRP A 489 -28.88 -12.03 3.42
N LEU A 490 -28.65 -10.88 4.06
CA LEU A 490 -29.21 -10.54 5.37
C LEU A 490 -30.74 -10.51 5.33
N ALA A 491 -31.34 -9.91 4.29
CA ALA A 491 -32.79 -9.89 4.10
C ALA A 491 -33.38 -11.29 3.93
N GLY A 492 -32.75 -12.15 3.12
CA GLY A 492 -33.12 -13.54 2.93
C GLY A 492 -33.04 -14.36 4.22
N PHE A 493 -31.98 -14.19 5.00
CA PHE A 493 -31.80 -14.84 6.31
C PHE A 493 -32.95 -14.49 7.27
N LEU A 494 -33.34 -13.21 7.33
CA LEU A 494 -34.44 -12.73 8.15
C LEU A 494 -35.80 -13.30 7.72
N GLN A 495 -35.99 -13.55 6.42
CA GLN A 495 -37.19 -14.19 5.85
C GLN A 495 -37.20 -15.71 6.05
N GLY A 496 -36.15 -16.30 6.62
CA GLY A 496 -36.05 -17.75 6.85
C GLY A 496 -35.65 -18.55 5.60
N GLN A 497 -35.09 -17.89 4.59
CA GLN A 497 -34.49 -18.58 3.44
C GLN A 497 -33.32 -19.44 3.93
N ARG A 498 -33.25 -20.69 3.46
CA ARG A 498 -32.14 -21.60 3.78
C ARG A 498 -30.88 -21.05 3.13
N VAL A 499 -29.95 -20.59 3.94
CA VAL A 499 -28.71 -20.00 3.45
C VAL A 499 -27.65 -21.08 3.39
N ASP A 500 -26.91 -21.13 2.30
CA ASP A 500 -25.74 -21.99 2.19
C ASP A 500 -24.71 -21.62 3.27
N SER A 501 -24.49 -22.53 4.22
CA SER A 501 -23.56 -22.34 5.32
C SER A 501 -22.10 -22.64 4.94
N SER A 502 -21.82 -23.01 3.69
CA SER A 502 -20.45 -23.22 3.22
C SER A 502 -19.70 -21.90 3.16
N ILE A 503 -18.99 -21.55 4.24
CA ILE A 503 -18.04 -20.45 4.27
C ILE A 503 -16.72 -20.98 3.73
N VAL A 504 -16.41 -20.63 2.49
CA VAL A 504 -15.07 -20.83 1.94
C VAL A 504 -14.19 -19.76 2.55
N ALA A 505 -13.35 -20.11 3.51
CA ALA A 505 -12.33 -19.20 4.03
C ALA A 505 -11.48 -18.72 2.85
N ILE A 506 -11.38 -17.39 2.67
CA ILE A 506 -10.53 -16.80 1.63
C ILE A 506 -9.07 -16.91 2.11
N ASN A 507 -8.53 -18.12 2.12
CA ASN A 507 -7.11 -18.37 2.24
C ASN A 507 -6.52 -18.30 0.83
N ARG A 508 -6.25 -17.08 0.34
CA ARG A 508 -5.44 -16.91 -0.87
C ARG A 508 -3.99 -17.25 -0.56
N GLU A 509 -3.65 -18.53 -0.69
CA GLU A 509 -2.28 -18.93 -0.98
C GLU A 509 -2.07 -18.73 -2.48
N VAL A 510 -1.09 -17.93 -2.88
CA VAL A 510 -0.50 -18.08 -4.19
C VAL A 510 0.27 -19.39 -4.15
N VAL A 511 -0.42 -20.49 -4.45
CA VAL A 511 0.22 -21.76 -4.77
C VAL A 511 0.96 -21.48 -6.08
N ALA A 512 2.30 -21.37 -5.98
CA ALA A 512 3.13 -21.47 -7.17
C ALA A 512 2.65 -22.75 -7.89
N PRO A 513 2.48 -22.74 -9.25
CA PRO A 513 2.07 -23.92 -9.96
C PRO A 513 3.00 -25.05 -9.53
N VAL A 514 2.44 -26.08 -8.92
CA VAL A 514 3.14 -27.31 -8.59
C VAL A 514 3.62 -27.83 -9.93
N ALA A 515 4.93 -27.69 -10.18
CA ALA A 515 5.58 -28.51 -11.20
C ALA A 515 5.27 -29.94 -10.76
N SER A 516 4.50 -30.65 -11.57
CA SER A 516 4.23 -32.06 -11.36
C SER A 516 5.59 -32.72 -11.11
N GLU A 517 5.86 -33.07 -9.84
CA GLU A 517 6.91 -34.02 -9.53
C GLU A 517 6.51 -35.30 -10.22
N SER A 518 7.18 -35.60 -11.33
CA SER A 518 7.18 -36.93 -11.89
C SER A 518 7.73 -37.84 -10.79
N SER A 519 6.84 -38.60 -10.16
CA SER A 519 7.20 -39.73 -9.32
C SER A 519 8.11 -40.64 -10.16
N GLU A 520 9.40 -40.68 -9.82
CA GLU A 520 10.23 -41.82 -10.14
C GLU A 520 9.61 -43.04 -9.42
N SER A 521 8.94 -43.88 -10.18
CA SER A 521 8.62 -45.24 -9.76
C SER A 521 9.12 -46.20 -10.83
N ASP A 522 10.06 -47.01 -10.42
CA ASP A 522 10.42 -48.35 -10.85
C ASP A 522 10.44 -48.70 -12.35
N ALA A 523 11.64 -49.10 -12.70
CA ALA A 523 12.03 -49.72 -13.95
C ALA A 523 11.16 -50.96 -14.29
N ALA A 524 10.60 -50.96 -15.48
CA ALA A 524 10.25 -52.19 -16.22
C ALA A 524 10.72 -52.08 -17.65
N PRO A 525 11.11 -53.18 -18.34
CA PRO A 525 12.06 -53.19 -19.43
C PRO A 525 11.47 -52.75 -20.77
N ALA A 526 12.36 -52.27 -21.63
CA ALA A 526 12.10 -51.77 -22.97
C ALA A 526 11.46 -52.80 -23.90
N PRO A 527 10.54 -52.42 -24.82
CA PRO A 527 10.32 -53.10 -26.06
C PRO A 527 11.02 -52.43 -27.23
N GLU A 528 11.40 -53.25 -28.17
CA GLU A 528 12.20 -53.12 -29.35
C GLU A 528 11.81 -51.98 -30.30
N THR A 529 12.84 -51.40 -30.93
CA THR A 529 12.89 -50.49 -32.07
C THR A 529 12.10 -51.00 -33.26
N VAL A 530 11.16 -50.18 -33.78
CA VAL A 530 10.71 -50.23 -35.19
C VAL A 530 11.10 -48.93 -35.85
N GLU A 531 12.04 -49.04 -36.81
CA GLU A 531 12.43 -47.96 -37.75
C GLU A 531 11.27 -47.67 -38.70
N LEU A 532 10.92 -46.39 -38.90
CA LEU A 532 10.24 -45.90 -40.10
C LEU A 532 10.90 -44.60 -40.58
N PRO A 533 10.83 -44.32 -41.90
CA PRO A 533 11.94 -43.67 -42.62
C PRO A 533 11.88 -42.14 -42.60
N VAL A 534 13.10 -41.58 -42.68
CA VAL A 534 13.46 -40.17 -42.83
C VAL A 534 12.80 -39.57 -44.12
N ALA A 535 12.03 -38.51 -43.96
CA ALA A 535 11.72 -37.56 -45.03
C ALA A 535 12.49 -36.26 -44.75
N MET A 536 13.37 -35.93 -45.69
CA MET A 536 14.13 -34.67 -45.69
C MET A 536 13.21 -33.45 -45.72
N ALA A 537 13.41 -32.52 -44.79
CA ALA A 537 12.96 -31.15 -44.95
C ALA A 537 14.18 -30.22 -44.75
N SER A 538 14.35 -29.40 -45.76
CA SER A 538 15.49 -28.50 -45.97
C SER A 538 15.63 -27.47 -44.85
N ALA A 539 16.85 -27.27 -44.39
CA ALA A 539 17.27 -26.20 -43.47
C ALA A 539 17.09 -24.84 -44.18
N VAL A 540 16.32 -23.97 -43.53
CA VAL A 540 16.33 -22.51 -43.81
C VAL A 540 17.14 -21.89 -42.67
N THR A 541 18.27 -21.36 -42.98
CA THR A 541 19.18 -20.59 -42.11
C THR A 541 18.50 -19.22 -41.85
N PRO A 542 18.37 -18.75 -40.62
CA PRO A 542 18.02 -17.36 -40.35
C PRO A 542 19.21 -16.44 -40.66
N PRO A 543 18.95 -15.22 -41.17
CA PRO A 543 20.01 -14.27 -41.46
C PRO A 543 20.67 -13.74 -40.17
N SER A 544 22.01 -13.60 -40.25
CA SER A 544 22.85 -12.96 -39.25
C SER A 544 22.44 -11.51 -39.03
N VAL A 545 22.17 -11.14 -37.75
CA VAL A 545 21.97 -9.77 -37.35
C VAL A 545 23.37 -9.14 -37.18
N GLU A 546 23.69 -8.19 -38.06
CA GLU A 546 24.80 -7.27 -37.86
C GLU A 546 24.53 -6.36 -36.66
N THR A 547 25.48 -6.38 -35.71
CA THR A 547 25.53 -5.40 -34.62
C THR A 547 25.89 -4.03 -35.19
N VAL A 548 24.90 -3.15 -35.22
CA VAL A 548 25.13 -1.71 -35.42
C VAL A 548 25.29 -1.11 -34.04
N GLU A 549 26.51 -0.73 -33.68
CA GLU A 549 26.81 0.23 -32.64
C GLU A 549 26.17 1.56 -33.05
N SER A 550 25.18 2.03 -32.34
CA SER A 550 24.71 3.40 -32.41
C SER A 550 24.84 4.03 -31.03
N ASP A 551 25.95 4.76 -30.84
CA ASP A 551 26.03 5.88 -29.94
C ASP A 551 25.03 6.93 -30.41
N ALA A 552 23.82 6.91 -29.87
CA ALA A 552 22.91 8.02 -29.90
C ALA A 552 22.38 8.21 -28.49
N ALA A 553 22.98 9.15 -27.79
CA ALA A 553 22.38 9.75 -26.58
C ALA A 553 20.99 10.26 -26.96
N TYR A 554 19.96 9.59 -26.44
CA TYR A 554 18.60 10.08 -26.53
C TYR A 554 18.50 11.24 -25.50
N GLU A 555 18.65 12.46 -25.98
CA GLU A 555 18.25 13.63 -25.22
C GLU A 555 16.74 13.59 -25.07
N VAL A 556 16.29 13.33 -23.86
CA VAL A 556 14.89 13.55 -23.47
C VAL A 556 14.67 15.08 -23.52
N PRO A 557 13.73 15.58 -24.32
CA PRO A 557 13.41 17.01 -24.29
C PRO A 557 12.90 17.33 -22.88
N ASP A 558 13.54 18.28 -22.21
CA ASP A 558 13.01 18.98 -21.04
C ASP A 558 11.71 19.70 -21.45
N HIS A 559 10.61 18.99 -21.45
CA HIS A 559 9.33 19.64 -21.31
C HIS A 559 9.14 19.88 -19.82
N GLU A 560 9.36 21.13 -19.44
CA GLU A 560 8.86 21.68 -18.20
C GLU A 560 7.36 21.39 -18.09
N ILE A 561 7.02 20.29 -17.39
CA ILE A 561 5.65 20.07 -16.90
C ILE A 561 5.51 20.94 -15.65
N ASN A 562 5.45 22.24 -15.86
CA ASN A 562 5.07 23.23 -14.85
C ASN A 562 3.61 23.65 -15.05
N GLU A 563 2.72 22.74 -15.32
CA GLU A 563 1.29 22.96 -15.13
C GLU A 563 0.83 22.08 -13.97
N GLU A 564 0.78 22.71 -12.78
CA GLU A 564 0.02 22.16 -11.66
C GLU A 564 -1.42 21.94 -12.12
N PRO A 565 -2.01 20.75 -11.90
CA PRO A 565 -3.44 20.60 -12.09
C PRO A 565 -4.12 21.63 -11.16
N PRO A 566 -5.14 22.35 -11.61
CA PRO A 566 -5.79 23.38 -10.82
C PRO A 566 -6.22 22.79 -9.48
N GLU A 567 -6.04 23.54 -8.40
CA GLU A 567 -6.42 23.14 -7.03
C GLU A 567 -7.86 22.63 -6.94
N ASP A 568 -8.70 23.04 -7.87
CA ASP A 568 -10.10 22.63 -7.97
C ASP A 568 -10.32 21.18 -8.44
N ALA A 569 -9.36 20.54 -9.12
CA ALA A 569 -9.51 19.17 -9.60
C ALA A 569 -9.52 18.13 -8.47
N LEU A 570 -8.87 18.43 -7.35
CA LEU A 570 -8.88 17.59 -6.13
C LEU A 570 -10.09 17.84 -5.22
N ILE A 571 -10.80 18.96 -5.41
CA ILE A 571 -11.93 19.37 -4.57
C ILE A 571 -13.26 18.76 -5.07
N TYR A 572 -13.34 18.31 -6.32
CA TYR A 572 -14.60 17.84 -6.93
C TYR A 572 -15.16 16.53 -6.37
N ASN A 573 -14.38 15.79 -5.59
CA ASN A 573 -14.84 14.54 -4.95
C ASN A 573 -15.04 14.63 -3.43
N GLN A 574 -14.92 15.84 -2.84
CA GLN A 574 -15.30 16.07 -1.45
C GLN A 574 -16.70 16.69 -1.40
N PRO A 575 -17.64 16.21 -0.56
CA PRO A 575 -18.89 16.90 -0.36
C PRO A 575 -18.60 18.30 0.22
N LYS A 576 -18.91 19.35 -0.53
CA LYS A 576 -18.91 20.72 0.00
C LYS A 576 -19.94 20.78 1.12
N ILE A 577 -19.45 20.86 2.35
CA ILE A 577 -20.30 21.24 3.49
C ILE A 577 -20.58 22.73 3.32
N ALA A 578 -21.86 23.08 3.21
CA ALA A 578 -22.30 24.46 3.20
C ALA A 578 -21.88 25.10 4.54
N GLU A 579 -20.95 26.05 4.47
CA GLU A 579 -20.66 26.96 5.57
C GLU A 579 -21.95 27.75 5.88
N LYS A 580 -22.61 27.42 6.98
CA LYS A 580 -23.56 28.32 7.61
C LYS A 580 -22.74 29.35 8.39
N GLU A 581 -22.72 30.57 7.86
CA GLU A 581 -22.28 31.74 8.57
C GLU A 581 -22.98 31.84 9.94
N ASN A 582 -22.21 31.69 11.01
CA ASN A 582 -22.58 32.21 12.32
C ASN A 582 -21.89 33.54 12.50
N GLN A 583 -22.57 34.62 12.13
CA GLN A 583 -22.32 35.93 12.69
C GLN A 583 -22.81 35.93 14.14
N VAL A 584 -21.86 35.90 15.07
CA VAL A 584 -22.06 36.38 16.43
C VAL A 584 -21.04 37.47 16.69
N ALA A 585 -21.58 38.62 17.03
CA ALA A 585 -20.88 39.89 17.23
C ALA A 585 -19.73 39.81 18.26
N ALA A 586 -18.65 40.47 17.90
CA ALA A 586 -17.55 40.77 18.79
C ALA A 586 -17.95 41.90 19.76
N GLU A 587 -17.88 41.65 21.03
CA GLU A 587 -17.69 42.69 22.03
C GLU A 587 -16.26 42.60 22.59
N THR A 588 -15.61 43.74 22.47
CA THR A 588 -14.25 44.03 22.88
C THR A 588 -14.14 44.19 24.39
N GLU A 589 -13.23 43.44 25.02
CA GLU A 589 -12.60 43.89 26.28
C GLU A 589 -11.09 43.79 26.19
N THR A 590 -10.46 44.97 26.36
CA THR A 590 -9.01 45.18 26.42
C THR A 590 -8.49 44.94 27.82
N LEU A 591 -7.45 44.11 28.00
CA LEU A 591 -6.60 44.10 29.15
C LEU A 591 -5.10 43.97 28.78
N PRO A 592 -4.17 44.53 29.55
CA PRO A 592 -2.88 45.02 29.07
C PRO A 592 -1.74 43.98 29.13
N LYS A 593 -0.74 44.22 28.27
CA LYS A 593 0.53 43.48 28.19
C LYS A 593 1.38 43.68 29.46
N PRO A 594 2.09 42.69 29.94
CA PRO A 594 3.29 42.87 30.80
C PRO A 594 4.59 42.84 29.97
N GLN A 595 5.49 43.75 30.30
CA GLN A 595 6.85 43.86 29.80
C GLN A 595 7.82 42.81 30.39
N PRO A 596 8.97 42.57 29.77
CA PRO A 596 9.92 41.56 30.20
C PRO A 596 10.88 42.11 31.28
N GLN A 597 11.15 41.30 32.31
CA GLN A 597 12.29 41.52 33.23
C GLN A 597 13.32 40.40 33.04
N SER A 598 14.53 40.83 32.76
CA SER A 598 15.78 40.09 32.78
C SER A 598 16.23 39.89 34.26
N VAL A 599 16.71 38.70 34.68
CA VAL A 599 17.81 38.56 35.63
C VAL A 599 18.47 37.19 35.51
N ALA A 600 19.78 37.20 35.64
CA ALA A 600 20.82 36.25 35.43
C ALA A 600 20.89 35.07 36.46
N GLU A 601 21.49 33.97 35.95
CA GLU A 601 22.55 33.13 36.52
C GLU A 601 22.51 32.76 38.02
N LYS A 602 22.46 31.45 38.31
CA LYS A 602 23.42 30.66 39.10
C LYS A 602 22.92 29.21 39.33
N ALA A 603 23.76 28.27 38.91
CA ALA A 603 23.73 26.91 39.46
C ALA A 603 24.35 26.89 40.87
N PRO A 604 24.05 25.90 41.74
CA PRO A 604 24.88 24.71 41.77
C PRO A 604 24.18 23.39 42.16
N THR A 605 24.78 22.32 41.72
CA THR A 605 24.95 20.93 42.20
C THR A 605 24.50 20.61 43.65
N ALA A 606 23.75 19.50 43.86
CA ALA A 606 24.13 18.34 44.68
C ALA A 606 22.97 17.39 45.00
N LEU A 607 23.23 16.12 44.76
CA LEU A 607 23.02 14.88 45.58
C LEU A 607 21.63 14.45 46.07
N MET A 608 21.29 13.26 45.54
CA MET A 608 20.80 12.01 46.23
C MET A 608 19.79 12.09 47.37
N GLN A 609 18.66 11.42 47.25
CA GLN A 609 18.32 10.14 47.87
C GLN A 609 16.83 9.82 47.80
N ALA A 610 16.55 8.52 47.72
CA ALA A 610 15.29 7.83 47.67
C ALA A 610 14.27 8.17 48.74
N GLN A 611 13.00 8.07 48.41
CA GLN A 611 11.99 7.44 49.26
C GLN A 611 10.73 7.05 48.46
N GLU A 612 10.40 5.77 48.53
CA GLU A 612 9.08 5.20 48.21
C GLU A 612 8.00 5.85 49.09
N LYS A 613 6.88 6.21 48.47
CA LYS A 613 5.59 6.27 49.17
C LYS A 613 4.46 5.94 48.18
N THR A 614 3.81 4.84 48.47
CA THR A 614 2.49 4.42 48.07
C THR A 614 1.46 5.55 48.23
N TYR A 615 0.65 5.77 47.19
CA TYR A 615 -0.65 6.44 47.34
C TYR A 615 -1.72 5.77 46.49
N GLU A 616 -2.83 5.53 47.19
CA GLU A 616 -4.06 4.92 46.69
C GLU A 616 -4.80 5.79 45.68
N SER A 617 -5.46 5.11 44.80
CA SER A 617 -6.69 5.35 44.02
C SER A 617 -7.44 6.66 44.31
N SER A 618 -7.58 7.49 43.28
CA SER A 618 -8.81 8.17 42.93
C SER A 618 -8.78 8.56 41.44
N ALA A 619 -9.67 7.94 40.71
CA ALA A 619 -9.88 8.21 39.25
C ALA A 619 -10.58 9.58 39.11
N PRO A 620 -10.15 10.42 38.17
CA PRO A 620 -10.99 11.48 37.63
C PRO A 620 -11.74 11.01 36.35
N PRO A 621 -12.81 11.69 36.00
CA PRO A 621 -13.77 11.22 34.98
C PRO A 621 -13.20 11.30 33.56
N LEU A 622 -13.55 10.28 32.75
CA LEU A 622 -13.29 10.19 31.34
C LEU A 622 -13.94 11.35 30.57
N VAL A 623 -13.13 12.31 30.19
CA VAL A 623 -13.47 13.18 29.06
C VAL A 623 -12.92 12.50 27.81
N GLY A 624 -13.79 11.99 26.97
CA GLY A 624 -13.43 11.34 25.73
C GLY A 624 -12.83 12.33 24.75
N ASP A 625 -11.56 12.20 24.52
CA ASP A 625 -10.87 12.91 23.45
C ASP A 625 -10.93 12.05 22.18
N MET A 626 -11.87 12.38 21.29
CA MET A 626 -12.03 11.76 19.97
C MET A 626 -11.17 12.45 18.92
N GLY A 627 -9.89 12.63 19.20
CA GLY A 627 -8.90 13.21 18.31
C GLY A 627 -8.28 12.25 17.29
N ILE A 628 -8.94 11.15 16.88
CA ILE A 628 -8.36 10.14 15.97
C ILE A 628 -8.68 10.38 14.49
N TRP A 629 -9.63 11.26 14.18
CA TRP A 629 -10.00 11.56 12.79
C TRP A 629 -9.40 12.89 12.35
N GLY A 630 -8.34 12.80 11.55
CA GLY A 630 -7.79 13.98 10.89
C GLY A 630 -8.84 14.65 9.96
N PRO A 631 -8.64 15.93 9.59
CA PRO A 631 -9.65 16.78 8.96
C PRO A 631 -10.13 16.35 7.56
N LEU A 632 -9.69 15.19 7.05
CA LEU A 632 -10.11 14.65 5.75
C LEU A 632 -11.45 13.90 5.77
N TYR A 633 -11.95 13.54 6.96
CA TYR A 633 -13.19 12.76 7.09
C TYR A 633 -14.08 13.37 8.16
N SER A 634 -14.55 14.56 7.91
CA SER A 634 -15.71 15.04 8.65
C SER A 634 -16.95 14.39 8.01
N ILE A 635 -17.14 13.12 8.31
CA ILE A 635 -18.47 12.54 8.24
C ILE A 635 -19.18 13.20 9.40
N GLY A 636 -20.29 13.91 9.10
CA GLY A 636 -20.96 14.74 10.08
C GLY A 636 -21.26 14.00 11.39
N ASP A 637 -21.46 14.75 12.46
CA ASP A 637 -21.67 14.33 13.84
C ASP A 637 -22.61 13.13 14.05
N GLY A 638 -23.39 12.75 13.03
CA GLY A 638 -24.27 11.59 13.03
C GLY A 638 -23.55 10.23 13.07
N PHE A 639 -22.35 10.09 12.50
CA PHE A 639 -21.63 8.81 12.51
C PHE A 639 -21.00 8.52 13.88
N ALA A 640 -20.48 9.54 14.54
CA ALA A 640 -19.92 9.42 15.90
C ALA A 640 -21.04 9.07 16.91
N ALA A 641 -22.23 9.61 16.74
CA ALA A 641 -23.39 9.31 17.59
C ALA A 641 -23.94 7.88 17.40
N ALA A 642 -23.81 7.33 16.18
CA ALA A 642 -24.27 5.96 15.90
C ALA A 642 -23.36 4.86 16.47
N ILE A 643 -22.08 5.21 16.80
CA ILE A 643 -21.11 4.29 17.39
C ILE A 643 -21.05 4.42 18.92
N SER A 644 -21.55 5.51 19.51
CA SER A 644 -21.41 5.87 20.92
C SER A 644 -22.70 5.72 21.76
N GLU A 645 -23.64 4.84 21.40
CA GLU A 645 -24.75 4.58 22.31
C GLU A 645 -24.24 3.89 23.59
N PRO A 646 -24.42 4.49 24.78
CA PRO A 646 -24.04 3.88 26.04
C PRO A 646 -25.00 2.75 26.41
N GLU A 647 -24.45 1.69 26.94
CA GLU A 647 -25.18 0.68 27.70
C GLU A 647 -26.13 1.35 28.71
N LYS A 648 -27.41 1.33 28.46
CA LYS A 648 -28.40 1.52 29.51
C LYS A 648 -28.68 0.16 30.12
N SER A 649 -28.10 0.00 31.31
CA SER A 649 -28.44 -0.91 32.40
C SER A 649 -29.75 -1.69 32.23
N PHE A 650 -29.64 -3.02 32.13
CA PHE A 650 -30.64 -3.94 32.63
C PHE A 650 -30.48 -4.04 34.15
N SER A 651 -31.34 -3.38 34.91
CA SER A 651 -31.60 -3.74 36.29
C SER A 651 -32.82 -4.66 36.30
N SER A 652 -32.60 -5.77 36.94
CA SER A 652 -33.54 -6.81 37.37
C SER A 652 -34.99 -6.36 37.65
N HIS A 653 -35.91 -7.01 36.99
CA HIS A 653 -37.03 -7.66 37.66
C HIS A 653 -37.36 -8.95 36.92
#